data_6c28c778205f617408aed9579c03c3d6
#
_entry.id   6c28c778205f617408aed9579c03c3d6
#
_cell.length_a   1.000
_cell.length_b   1.000
_cell.length_c   1.000
_cell.angle_alpha   90.00
_cell.angle_beta   90.00
_cell.angle_gamma   90.00
#
_symmetry.space_group_name_H-M   'P 1'
#
loop_
_entity.id
_entity.type
_entity.pdbx_description
1 polymer ?
#
loop_
_entity_poly.entity_id
_entity_poly.type
_entity_poly.pdbx_seq_one_letter_code
_entity_poly.pdbx_strand_id
1 'polypeptide(L)'
;MFNLIIYRMLKETLKIFSHLTIVLLAACGGSESVEKAPMPQPSALSPDNTLVAAKRLLPEDVAGILDQAIEQMIARGATGVVSISDRVGNILAVSQHGVSTRYVQVAPGPGAETAAGNVGLQSALVPRTAVAISKAVTGAYVSSGGNAFSTRTASMIIQPHFPPTTYTVGLESGPLFGLQFSQLACSDVMASAEAELDHNIGPRKSPLGMSADPGGFPLYKKGVLVGGIGVSTKAVYGFDDNVEDFDEDIDEAIALLAASHFLPPAEIRADKISVDGTLLRYSDAALVEPASNLVDALAQSDRDLIDASLISVPGYFDSAQGIKAGQQYGQEGSGVRPSTLDEFAIPGAFILSDGAGRNRFPIKAAADGNGSEMPLTQDEVRQLLETAHQTMSAARGQIRRPLNQSARVSMVVVDTTGEILGLVIGSDAPIFGLDVAVQKARTATFFSSELAATYLVGLNRDEISDYVQRVRVFLNDPQALTGQHAFSDRAGGNLSRPYFPDGELGRPHGPLSRPITEWSPFATGLQESLVRPEVVKHLGFVDGTSDKGAANECVGLLNEGGDIHLLGNGIQIFPGSVPIYRGSTLIGGIGVSGDGVDQDDMIAFLSVHRVGEALGTLGNAPKEIRADTIEVDNVRLRYISCPFNPFLDESEQEVCNGK
;
A
#
# COMPACT_ATOMS: atom_id res chain seq x y z
N MET A 1 -6.32 -51.27 -33.43
CA MET A 1 -5.53 -52.00 -32.42
C MET A 1 -5.38 -51.20 -31.10
N PHE A 2 -5.51 -49.91 -31.13
CA PHE A 2 -5.39 -49.06 -29.92
C PHE A 2 -6.63 -49.04 -28.99
N ASN A 3 -7.83 -49.26 -29.53
CA ASN A 3 -9.08 -49.24 -28.75
C ASN A 3 -9.37 -50.55 -27.95
N LEU A 4 -8.62 -51.62 -28.21
CA LEU A 4 -8.83 -52.89 -27.52
C LEU A 4 -7.99 -52.98 -26.21
N ILE A 5 -6.94 -52.18 -26.08
CA ILE A 5 -6.06 -52.19 -24.93
C ILE A 5 -6.67 -51.31 -23.80
N ILE A 6 -7.32 -50.21 -24.13
CA ILE A 6 -8.01 -49.35 -23.17
C ILE A 6 -9.23 -50.01 -22.54
N TYR A 7 -9.96 -50.83 -23.29
CA TYR A 7 -11.11 -51.56 -22.77
C TYR A 7 -10.74 -52.72 -21.83
N ARG A 8 -9.54 -53.31 -21.95
CA ARG A 8 -9.05 -54.35 -21.04
C ARG A 8 -8.51 -53.73 -19.73
N MET A 9 -7.89 -52.58 -19.74
CA MET A 9 -7.39 -51.92 -18.51
C MET A 9 -8.53 -51.40 -17.63
N LEU A 10 -9.62 -50.90 -18.21
CA LEU A 10 -10.79 -50.43 -17.46
C LEU A 10 -11.61 -51.58 -16.81
N LYS A 11 -11.51 -52.82 -17.32
CA LYS A 11 -12.23 -53.98 -16.78
C LYS A 11 -11.53 -54.65 -15.61
N GLU A 12 -10.23 -54.49 -15.50
CA GLU A 12 -9.44 -55.04 -14.34
C GLU A 12 -9.46 -54.03 -13.16
N THR A 13 -9.52 -52.74 -13.40
CA THR A 13 -9.65 -51.73 -12.33
C THR A 13 -11.03 -51.75 -11.66
N LEU A 14 -12.10 -52.13 -12.38
CA LEU A 14 -13.45 -52.25 -11.78
C LEU A 14 -13.62 -53.49 -10.89
N LYS A 15 -12.79 -54.50 -11.05
CA LYS A 15 -12.84 -55.72 -10.19
C LYS A 15 -12.14 -55.54 -8.84
N ILE A 16 -11.21 -54.65 -8.73
CA ILE A 16 -10.49 -54.35 -7.47
C ILE A 16 -11.34 -53.49 -6.53
N PHE A 17 -12.23 -52.62 -7.07
CA PHE A 17 -13.13 -51.79 -6.26
C PHE A 17 -14.36 -52.53 -5.69
N SER A 18 -14.72 -53.72 -6.23
CA SER A 18 -15.88 -54.49 -5.79
C SER A 18 -15.65 -55.36 -4.56
N HIS A 19 -14.41 -55.51 -4.07
CA HIS A 19 -14.07 -56.36 -2.91
C HIS A 19 -13.71 -55.58 -1.63
N LEU A 20 -13.74 -54.23 -1.68
CA LEU A 20 -13.42 -53.37 -0.53
C LEU A 20 -14.65 -52.74 0.15
N THR A 21 -15.88 -53.04 -0.33
CA THR A 21 -17.12 -52.40 0.16
C THR A 21 -17.98 -53.30 1.07
N ILE A 22 -17.51 -54.46 1.50
CA ILE A 22 -18.33 -55.43 2.30
C ILE A 22 -17.81 -55.66 3.75
N VAL A 23 -16.84 -54.90 4.25
CA VAL A 23 -16.32 -55.10 5.64
C VAL A 23 -16.62 -53.93 6.59
N LEU A 24 -17.47 -52.95 6.24
CA LEU A 24 -17.76 -51.80 7.10
C LEU A 24 -19.26 -51.60 7.38
N LEU A 25 -19.97 -52.69 7.76
CA LEU A 25 -21.35 -52.60 8.23
C LEU A 25 -21.62 -53.61 9.35
N ALA A 26 -20.93 -53.48 10.49
CA ALA A 26 -21.35 -54.09 11.74
C ALA A 26 -20.63 -53.42 12.92
N ALA A 27 -21.06 -52.25 13.36
CA ALA A 27 -20.92 -51.74 14.71
C ALA A 27 -21.70 -50.40 14.84
N CYS A 28 -22.99 -50.49 15.01
CA CYS A 28 -23.81 -49.40 15.58
C CYS A 28 -24.42 -49.90 16.89
N GLY A 29 -24.03 -49.33 17.98
CA GLY A 29 -24.69 -49.55 19.28
C GLY A 29 -23.81 -49.06 20.42
N GLY A 30 -24.05 -47.84 20.88
CA GLY A 30 -23.45 -47.30 22.09
C GLY A 30 -23.42 -45.76 22.10
N SER A 31 -24.47 -45.15 22.64
CA SER A 31 -24.52 -43.71 22.95
C SER A 31 -23.67 -43.45 24.18
N GLU A 32 -22.45 -42.93 23.99
CA GLU A 32 -21.72 -42.24 25.04
C GLU A 32 -21.47 -40.80 24.59
N SER A 33 -21.91 -39.85 25.41
CA SER A 33 -21.69 -38.44 25.25
C SER A 33 -20.18 -38.14 25.31
N VAL A 34 -19.57 -37.82 24.15
CA VAL A 34 -18.20 -37.34 24.13
C VAL A 34 -18.19 -35.89 24.59
N GLU A 35 -17.72 -35.67 25.80
CA GLU A 35 -17.38 -34.39 26.35
C GLU A 35 -16.32 -33.72 25.46
N LYS A 36 -16.64 -32.55 24.86
CA LYS A 36 -15.75 -31.79 24.01
C LYS A 36 -14.55 -31.34 24.84
N ALA A 37 -13.38 -31.86 24.58
CA ALA A 37 -12.14 -31.41 25.19
C ALA A 37 -11.97 -29.90 24.93
N PRO A 38 -11.60 -29.09 25.95
CA PRO A 38 -11.36 -27.68 25.75
C PRO A 38 -10.19 -27.46 24.81
N MET A 39 -10.37 -26.55 23.82
CA MET A 39 -9.28 -26.13 22.95
C MET A 39 -8.14 -25.57 23.80
N PRO A 40 -6.87 -25.89 23.48
CA PRO A 40 -5.75 -25.32 24.19
C PRO A 40 -5.75 -23.80 24.00
N GLN A 41 -5.87 -23.06 25.10
CA GLN A 41 -5.63 -21.63 25.09
C GLN A 41 -4.18 -21.36 24.67
N PRO A 42 -3.92 -20.35 23.81
CA PRO A 42 -2.55 -19.97 23.51
C PRO A 42 -1.87 -19.54 24.82
N SER A 43 -0.86 -20.30 25.23
CA SER A 43 -0.01 -19.95 26.37
C SER A 43 0.60 -18.58 26.13
N ALA A 44 0.38 -17.65 27.05
CA ALA A 44 1.09 -16.37 27.07
C ALA A 44 2.59 -16.67 27.24
N LEU A 45 3.34 -16.51 26.16
CA LEU A 45 4.80 -16.60 26.19
C LEU A 45 5.32 -15.39 26.98
N SER A 46 6.00 -15.65 28.07
CA SER A 46 6.80 -14.64 28.78
C SER A 46 7.82 -14.02 27.81
N PRO A 47 7.97 -12.70 27.74
CA PRO A 47 8.93 -12.09 26.83
C PRO A 47 10.36 -12.44 27.29
N ASP A 48 11.03 -13.30 26.54
CA ASP A 48 12.46 -13.52 26.66
C ASP A 48 13.18 -12.25 26.17
N ASN A 49 14.01 -11.62 27.01
CA ASN A 49 14.74 -10.40 26.70
C ASN A 49 15.66 -10.52 25.48
N THR A 50 16.10 -11.72 25.13
CA THR A 50 16.86 -12.01 23.89
C THR A 50 16.00 -11.88 22.63
N LEU A 51 14.67 -12.05 22.71
CA LEU A 51 13.75 -11.83 21.61
C LEU A 51 13.46 -10.34 21.34
N VAL A 52 13.61 -9.48 22.34
CA VAL A 52 13.37 -8.03 22.18
C VAL A 52 14.44 -7.38 21.30
N ALA A 53 15.72 -7.75 21.46
CA ALA A 53 16.82 -7.24 20.63
C ALA A 53 16.74 -7.68 19.15
N ALA A 54 16.00 -8.77 18.85
CA ALA A 54 15.79 -9.26 17.50
C ALA A 54 14.70 -8.51 16.72
N LYS A 55 13.95 -7.58 17.35
CA LYS A 55 12.77 -6.93 16.78
C LYS A 55 13.01 -5.50 16.30
N ARG A 56 14.26 -5.05 16.23
CA ARG A 56 14.64 -3.73 15.72
C ARG A 56 16.08 -3.75 15.21
N LEU A 57 16.42 -2.78 14.35
CA LEU A 57 17.80 -2.52 13.97
C LEU A 57 18.53 -1.78 15.12
N LEU A 58 19.71 -2.24 15.47
CA LEU A 58 20.62 -1.59 16.40
C LEU A 58 21.62 -0.73 15.60
N PRO A 59 22.31 0.25 16.20
CA PRO A 59 23.29 1.07 15.49
C PRO A 59 24.41 0.25 14.82
N GLU A 60 24.82 -0.85 15.45
CA GLU A 60 25.78 -1.78 14.88
C GLU A 60 25.24 -2.53 13.65
N ASP A 61 23.96 -2.93 13.65
CA ASP A 61 23.33 -3.55 12.48
C ASP A 61 23.34 -2.55 11.30
N VAL A 62 22.93 -1.31 11.55
CA VAL A 62 22.91 -0.24 10.55
C VAL A 62 24.31 0.03 10.00
N ALA A 63 25.32 0.11 10.87
CA ALA A 63 26.70 0.30 10.45
C ALA A 63 27.22 -0.85 9.57
N GLY A 64 26.92 -2.10 9.94
CA GLY A 64 27.31 -3.28 9.14
C GLY A 64 26.65 -3.29 7.75
N ILE A 65 25.39 -2.87 7.64
CA ILE A 65 24.70 -2.74 6.35
C ILE A 65 25.36 -1.63 5.50
N LEU A 66 25.69 -0.47 6.10
CA LEU A 66 26.37 0.62 5.40
C LEU A 66 27.75 0.20 4.91
N ASP A 67 28.53 -0.48 5.75
CA ASP A 67 29.86 -0.98 5.40
C ASP A 67 29.80 -1.90 4.19
N GLN A 68 28.92 -2.88 4.21
CA GLN A 68 28.66 -3.78 3.07
C GLN A 68 28.23 -3.01 1.81
N ALA A 69 27.36 -2.00 1.94
CA ALA A 69 26.94 -1.19 0.80
C ALA A 69 28.11 -0.39 0.20
N ILE A 70 28.95 0.21 1.04
CA ILE A 70 30.16 0.96 0.62
C ILE A 70 31.15 0.00 -0.07
N GLU A 71 31.42 -1.16 0.50
CA GLU A 71 32.28 -2.20 -0.13
C GLU A 71 31.76 -2.60 -1.50
N GLN A 72 30.42 -2.81 -1.64
CA GLN A 72 29.83 -3.15 -2.92
C GLN A 72 29.91 -1.99 -3.94
N MET A 73 29.81 -0.72 -3.50
CA MET A 73 30.04 0.43 -4.38
C MET A 73 31.51 0.49 -4.84
N ILE A 74 32.46 0.32 -3.92
CA ILE A 74 33.91 0.28 -4.26
C ILE A 74 34.20 -0.81 -5.27
N ALA A 75 33.70 -2.04 -5.03
CA ALA A 75 33.94 -3.19 -5.92
C ALA A 75 33.39 -2.98 -7.34
N ARG A 76 32.35 -2.16 -7.50
CA ARG A 76 31.73 -1.85 -8.79
C ARG A 76 32.15 -0.51 -9.39
N GLY A 77 33.03 0.25 -8.71
CA GLY A 77 33.39 1.60 -9.12
C GLY A 77 32.22 2.58 -9.13
N ALA A 78 31.21 2.33 -8.31
CA ALA A 78 30.00 3.14 -8.22
C ALA A 78 30.14 4.22 -7.14
N THR A 79 29.45 5.34 -7.36
CA THR A 79 29.33 6.42 -6.37
C THR A 79 27.88 6.76 -6.18
N GLY A 80 27.44 7.03 -4.94
CA GLY A 80 26.02 7.29 -4.70
C GLY A 80 25.66 7.40 -3.23
N VAL A 81 24.37 7.20 -2.95
CA VAL A 81 23.77 7.37 -1.62
C VAL A 81 23.07 6.07 -1.20
N VAL A 82 23.25 5.70 0.06
CA VAL A 82 22.53 4.63 0.74
C VAL A 82 21.71 5.22 1.88
N SER A 83 20.46 4.78 2.02
CA SER A 83 19.61 5.11 3.15
C SER A 83 19.10 3.84 3.83
N ILE A 84 18.99 3.87 5.16
CA ILE A 84 18.41 2.80 5.96
C ILE A 84 17.29 3.39 6.81
N SER A 85 16.13 2.74 6.78
CA SER A 85 14.98 3.07 7.61
C SER A 85 14.61 1.93 8.56
N ASP A 86 13.93 2.23 9.66
CA ASP A 86 13.22 1.21 10.42
C ASP A 86 11.86 0.86 9.78
N ARG A 87 11.13 -0.07 10.39
CA ARG A 87 9.83 -0.55 9.86
C ARG A 87 8.77 0.56 9.75
N VAL A 88 8.85 1.60 10.56
CA VAL A 88 7.90 2.73 10.56
C VAL A 88 8.46 3.98 9.88
N GLY A 89 9.52 3.83 9.08
CA GLY A 89 10.06 4.87 8.20
C GLY A 89 10.94 5.92 8.88
N ASN A 90 11.36 5.72 10.14
CA ASN A 90 12.40 6.56 10.72
C ASN A 90 13.72 6.30 10.00
N ILE A 91 14.37 7.36 9.51
CA ILE A 91 15.66 7.23 8.84
C ILE A 91 16.77 7.10 9.88
N LEU A 92 17.46 5.96 9.84
CA LEU A 92 18.47 5.58 10.81
C LEU A 92 19.87 6.04 10.40
N ALA A 93 20.10 6.10 9.09
CA ALA A 93 21.31 6.64 8.49
C ALA A 93 21.10 7.00 7.03
N VAL A 94 21.83 8.02 6.57
CA VAL A 94 22.04 8.34 5.17
C VAL A 94 23.54 8.49 4.95
N SER A 95 24.11 7.69 4.07
CA SER A 95 25.55 7.67 3.78
C SER A 95 25.80 7.93 2.30
N GLN A 96 26.85 8.69 1.99
CA GLN A 96 27.31 8.93 0.63
C GLN A 96 28.71 8.37 0.42
N HIS A 97 28.89 7.57 -0.62
CA HIS A 97 30.19 7.11 -1.08
C HIS A 97 30.63 7.84 -2.34
N GLY A 98 31.84 8.41 -2.31
CA GLY A 98 32.45 9.11 -3.43
C GLY A 98 31.75 10.42 -3.80
N VAL A 99 32.18 11.01 -4.93
CA VAL A 99 31.56 12.22 -5.49
C VAL A 99 30.50 11.81 -6.49
N SER A 100 29.23 11.90 -6.08
CA SER A 100 28.09 11.62 -6.94
C SER A 100 27.38 12.91 -7.34
N THR A 101 26.63 12.86 -8.44
CA THR A 101 25.73 13.96 -8.78
C THR A 101 24.66 14.11 -7.72
N ARG A 102 24.38 15.36 -7.33
CA ARG A 102 23.36 15.68 -6.30
C ARG A 102 21.95 15.26 -6.73
N TYR A 103 21.69 15.30 -8.04
CA TYR A 103 20.38 15.03 -8.61
C TYR A 103 20.40 13.78 -9.50
N VAL A 104 19.24 13.16 -9.59
CA VAL A 104 18.89 12.11 -10.54
C VAL A 104 17.73 12.60 -11.39
N GLN A 105 17.69 12.22 -12.64
CA GLN A 105 16.57 12.52 -13.51
C GLN A 105 15.49 11.44 -13.36
N VAL A 106 14.26 11.88 -13.16
CA VAL A 106 13.09 10.96 -13.27
C VAL A 106 13.00 10.48 -14.72
N ALA A 107 12.70 9.20 -14.90
CA ALA A 107 12.57 8.61 -16.23
C ALA A 107 11.66 9.47 -17.13
N PRO A 108 12.06 9.71 -18.38
CA PRO A 108 11.23 10.42 -19.34
C PRO A 108 9.99 9.59 -19.67
N GLY A 109 8.89 10.27 -19.98
CA GLY A 109 7.66 9.59 -20.43
C GLY A 109 7.74 9.11 -21.87
N PRO A 110 6.79 8.31 -22.32
CA PRO A 110 6.62 7.97 -23.72
C PRO A 110 6.48 9.27 -24.55
N GLY A 111 7.21 9.39 -25.65
CA GLY A 111 7.17 10.59 -26.51
C GLY A 111 7.95 11.79 -25.98
N ALA A 112 8.87 11.59 -25.03
CA ALA A 112 9.73 12.66 -24.47
C ALA A 112 10.59 13.41 -25.52
N GLU A 113 10.70 12.90 -26.73
CA GLU A 113 11.36 13.56 -27.86
C GLU A 113 10.58 14.78 -28.39
N THR A 114 9.31 14.94 -27.98
CA THR A 114 8.48 16.10 -28.31
C THR A 114 8.31 17.00 -27.08
N ALA A 115 8.22 18.30 -27.27
CA ALA A 115 8.02 19.27 -26.17
C ALA A 115 6.75 19.01 -25.32
N ALA A 116 5.81 18.20 -25.82
CA ALA A 116 4.61 17.75 -25.14
C ALA A 116 4.82 16.49 -24.28
N GLY A 117 5.97 15.82 -24.36
CA GLY A 117 6.17 14.48 -23.76
C GLY A 117 6.63 14.45 -22.31
N ASN A 118 6.91 15.60 -21.67
CA ASN A 118 7.34 15.66 -20.28
C ASN A 118 6.26 16.33 -19.42
N VAL A 119 5.36 15.50 -18.89
CA VAL A 119 4.28 15.93 -18.01
C VAL A 119 4.45 15.31 -16.62
N GLY A 120 3.78 15.85 -15.64
CA GLY A 120 3.89 15.35 -14.27
C GLY A 120 5.28 15.56 -13.68
N LEU A 121 5.86 14.49 -13.16
CA LEU A 121 7.24 14.44 -12.65
C LEU A 121 8.24 13.88 -13.66
N GLN A 122 7.82 13.53 -14.86
CA GLN A 122 8.69 13.00 -15.92
C GLN A 122 9.83 13.99 -16.22
N SER A 123 11.04 13.47 -16.39
CA SER A 123 12.28 14.24 -16.64
C SER A 123 12.65 15.28 -15.57
N ALA A 124 11.90 15.37 -14.47
CA ALA A 124 12.26 16.25 -13.35
C ALA A 124 13.59 15.81 -12.72
N LEU A 125 14.36 16.80 -12.25
CA LEU A 125 15.55 16.53 -11.43
C LEU A 125 15.14 16.46 -9.96
N VAL A 126 15.45 15.33 -9.31
CA VAL A 126 15.13 15.07 -7.90
C VAL A 126 16.39 14.81 -7.09
N PRO A 127 16.44 15.20 -5.80
CA PRO A 127 17.59 14.92 -4.96
C PRO A 127 17.86 13.41 -4.85
N ARG A 128 19.10 13.00 -5.05
CA ARG A 128 19.52 11.60 -4.94
C ARG A 128 19.23 11.02 -3.55
N THR A 129 19.37 11.85 -2.51
CA THR A 129 19.01 11.49 -1.13
C THR A 129 17.53 11.17 -0.98
N ALA A 130 16.64 11.93 -1.62
CA ALA A 130 15.21 11.64 -1.61
C ALA A 130 14.90 10.29 -2.27
N VAL A 131 15.58 9.95 -3.37
CA VAL A 131 15.44 8.65 -4.05
C VAL A 131 15.86 7.51 -3.13
N ALA A 132 17.05 7.58 -2.52
CA ALA A 132 17.54 6.53 -1.61
C ALA A 132 16.60 6.34 -0.40
N ILE A 133 16.11 7.44 0.19
CA ILE A 133 15.16 7.39 1.31
C ILE A 133 13.84 6.74 0.87
N SER A 134 13.27 7.15 -0.26
CA SER A 134 12.01 6.60 -0.75
C SER A 134 12.11 5.11 -1.08
N LYS A 135 13.24 4.65 -1.63
CA LYS A 135 13.51 3.22 -1.84
C LYS A 135 13.55 2.44 -0.50
N ALA A 136 14.27 2.97 0.51
CA ALA A 136 14.36 2.34 1.83
C ALA A 136 12.97 2.24 2.49
N VAL A 137 12.22 3.35 2.51
CA VAL A 137 10.86 3.40 3.08
C VAL A 137 9.93 2.45 2.33
N THR A 138 10.01 2.36 1.00
CA THR A 138 9.17 1.46 0.21
C THR A 138 9.41 -0.01 0.59
N GLY A 139 10.66 -0.47 0.66
CA GLY A 139 10.98 -1.82 1.09
C GLY A 139 10.37 -2.17 2.45
N ALA A 140 10.45 -1.25 3.41
CA ALA A 140 9.86 -1.42 4.74
C ALA A 140 8.32 -1.42 4.71
N TYR A 141 7.70 -0.54 3.92
CA TYR A 141 6.26 -0.26 4.00
C TYR A 141 5.38 -1.24 3.24
N VAL A 142 5.84 -1.78 2.11
CA VAL A 142 5.09 -2.78 1.33
C VAL A 142 5.27 -4.21 1.84
N SER A 143 6.04 -4.40 2.90
CA SER A 143 6.39 -5.68 3.49
C SER A 143 5.75 -5.89 4.87
N SER A 144 5.69 -7.16 5.30
CA SER A 144 5.13 -7.57 6.59
C SER A 144 5.75 -8.89 7.06
N GLY A 145 5.24 -9.49 8.12
CA GLY A 145 5.60 -10.85 8.53
C GLY A 145 5.09 -11.96 7.60
N GLY A 146 4.20 -11.63 6.66
CA GLY A 146 3.61 -12.59 5.73
C GLY A 146 3.99 -12.38 4.26
N ASN A 147 4.62 -11.26 3.93
CA ASN A 147 5.10 -10.96 2.58
C ASN A 147 6.34 -10.07 2.63
N ALA A 148 7.27 -10.27 1.71
CA ALA A 148 8.45 -9.46 1.54
C ALA A 148 8.52 -8.97 0.09
N PHE A 149 8.28 -7.68 -0.11
CA PHE A 149 8.28 -7.01 -1.40
C PHE A 149 9.42 -6.01 -1.48
N SER A 150 10.15 -6.04 -2.59
CA SER A 150 11.18 -5.05 -2.95
C SER A 150 10.58 -3.92 -3.79
N THR A 151 11.40 -2.91 -4.13
CA THR A 151 11.01 -1.92 -5.13
C THR A 151 10.90 -2.51 -6.55
N ARG A 152 11.59 -3.61 -6.86
CA ARG A 152 11.36 -4.40 -8.08
C ARG A 152 9.95 -4.99 -8.10
N THR A 153 9.49 -5.55 -6.98
CA THR A 153 8.11 -6.02 -6.83
C THR A 153 7.12 -4.87 -7.02
N ALA A 154 7.39 -3.70 -6.41
CA ALA A 154 6.56 -2.52 -6.56
C ALA A 154 6.49 -2.07 -8.02
N SER A 155 7.62 -2.06 -8.75
CA SER A 155 7.69 -1.77 -10.18
C SER A 155 6.72 -2.62 -11.00
N MET A 156 6.70 -3.92 -10.73
CA MET A 156 5.84 -4.87 -11.44
C MET A 156 4.35 -4.58 -11.27
N ILE A 157 3.91 -4.16 -10.08
CA ILE A 157 2.49 -4.08 -9.72
C ILE A 157 1.84 -2.70 -9.90
N ILE A 158 2.58 -1.68 -10.37
CA ILE A 158 2.06 -0.31 -10.54
C ILE A 158 1.84 0.09 -12.01
N GLN A 159 2.08 -0.76 -12.98
CA GLN A 159 2.16 -0.43 -14.40
C GLN A 159 0.81 -0.52 -15.14
N PRO A 160 0.73 0.01 -16.38
CA PRO A 160 -0.52 0.07 -17.14
C PRO A 160 -1.01 -1.29 -17.62
N HIS A 161 -0.20 -2.33 -17.54
CA HIS A 161 -0.57 -3.71 -17.79
C HIS A 161 0.18 -4.65 -16.85
N PHE A 162 -0.37 -5.81 -16.57
CA PHE A 162 0.21 -6.75 -15.61
C PHE A 162 0.10 -8.20 -16.12
N PRO A 163 1.21 -8.96 -16.14
CA PRO A 163 2.58 -8.51 -15.86
C PRO A 163 3.08 -7.49 -16.89
N PRO A 164 4.05 -6.62 -16.52
CA PRO A 164 4.60 -5.62 -17.43
C PRO A 164 5.59 -6.28 -18.40
N THR A 165 5.11 -6.70 -19.57
CA THR A 165 5.92 -7.27 -20.66
C THR A 165 5.45 -6.73 -22.01
N THR A 166 6.28 -6.81 -23.04
CA THR A 166 5.91 -6.38 -24.39
C THR A 166 4.78 -7.21 -25.00
N TYR A 167 4.51 -8.41 -24.46
CA TYR A 167 3.47 -9.33 -24.95
C TYR A 167 2.14 -9.18 -24.19
N THR A 168 2.12 -8.48 -23.07
CA THR A 168 0.94 -8.35 -22.22
C THR A 168 0.26 -6.99 -22.34
N VAL A 169 0.71 -6.14 -23.21
CA VAL A 169 0.04 -4.89 -23.57
C VAL A 169 -1.41 -5.20 -23.96
N GLY A 170 -2.37 -4.56 -23.30
CA GLY A 170 -3.79 -4.85 -23.45
C GLY A 170 -4.40 -5.68 -22.32
N LEU A 171 -3.60 -6.19 -21.38
CA LEU A 171 -4.10 -6.71 -20.11
C LEU A 171 -4.40 -5.58 -19.13
N GLU A 172 -5.15 -5.89 -18.07
CA GLU A 172 -5.50 -4.92 -17.02
C GLU A 172 -4.26 -4.35 -16.34
N SER A 173 -4.39 -3.16 -15.78
CA SER A 173 -3.33 -2.48 -15.04
C SER A 173 -2.93 -3.25 -13.79
N GLY A 174 -1.72 -2.97 -13.30
CA GLY A 174 -1.22 -3.57 -12.07
C GLY A 174 -2.12 -3.29 -10.86
N PRO A 175 -2.17 -4.23 -9.89
CA PRO A 175 -3.13 -4.16 -8.78
C PRO A 175 -2.92 -2.93 -7.87
N LEU A 176 -1.73 -2.34 -7.82
CA LEU A 176 -1.44 -1.12 -7.06
C LEU A 176 -1.10 0.08 -7.96
N PHE A 177 -1.73 0.16 -9.12
CA PHE A 177 -1.59 1.27 -10.06
C PHE A 177 -1.91 2.62 -9.40
N GLY A 178 -0.89 3.49 -9.23
CA GLY A 178 -1.00 4.78 -8.54
C GLY A 178 -0.44 4.79 -7.11
N LEU A 179 0.13 3.70 -6.61
CA LEU A 179 0.72 3.60 -5.26
C LEU A 179 1.79 4.67 -4.99
N GLN A 180 2.57 5.05 -6.00
CA GLN A 180 3.69 5.98 -5.88
C GLN A 180 3.28 7.38 -5.35
N PHE A 181 2.01 7.75 -5.50
CA PHE A 181 1.46 9.01 -4.97
C PHE A 181 0.78 8.82 -3.59
N SER A 182 1.33 7.94 -2.76
CA SER A 182 0.97 7.77 -1.35
C SER A 182 2.18 7.95 -0.43
N GLN A 183 1.96 8.05 0.87
CA GLN A 183 3.01 8.33 1.87
C GLN A 183 3.74 9.67 1.63
N LEU A 184 3.12 10.58 0.91
CA LEU A 184 3.73 11.85 0.49
C LEU A 184 4.09 12.74 1.68
N ALA A 185 5.07 13.58 1.48
CA ALA A 185 5.50 14.55 2.49
C ALA A 185 4.40 15.54 2.92
N CYS A 186 3.39 15.74 2.08
CA CYS A 186 2.21 16.56 2.37
C CYS A 186 1.06 15.80 3.07
N SER A 187 1.13 14.46 3.23
CA SER A 187 0.06 13.71 3.89
C SER A 187 -0.20 14.21 5.32
N ASP A 188 -1.47 14.40 5.68
CA ASP A 188 -1.91 14.76 7.03
C ASP A 188 -2.03 13.55 7.97
N VAL A 189 -1.91 12.34 7.42
CA VAL A 189 -2.02 11.08 8.15
C VAL A 189 -0.69 10.63 8.75
N MET A 190 0.39 10.75 7.97
CA MET A 190 1.71 10.30 8.36
C MET A 190 2.41 11.29 9.28
N ALA A 191 3.30 10.81 10.15
CA ALA A 191 4.05 11.70 11.04
C ALA A 191 4.95 12.63 10.23
N SER A 192 4.97 13.92 10.58
CA SER A 192 5.76 14.93 9.88
C SER A 192 7.24 14.62 9.93
N ALA A 193 7.95 14.90 8.84
CA ALA A 193 9.40 14.91 8.79
C ALA A 193 10.00 16.09 9.60
N GLU A 194 9.24 17.21 9.68
CA GLU A 194 9.70 18.45 10.36
C GLU A 194 9.46 18.44 11.86
N ALA A 195 8.54 17.60 12.37
CA ALA A 195 8.25 17.51 13.79
C ALA A 195 9.41 16.78 14.49
N GLU A 196 10.27 17.56 15.11
CA GLU A 196 11.33 17.19 16.03
C GLU A 196 12.03 15.86 15.69
N LEU A 197 13.16 15.92 14.98
CA LEU A 197 14.02 14.77 14.65
C LEU A 197 14.39 13.90 15.88
N ASP A 198 14.17 14.40 17.08
CA ASP A 198 14.42 13.69 18.35
C ASP A 198 13.34 12.66 18.69
N HIS A 199 12.13 12.79 18.13
CA HIS A 199 11.05 11.84 18.36
C HIS A 199 10.92 10.87 17.18
N ASN A 200 11.59 9.72 17.27
CA ASN A 200 11.55 8.63 16.29
C ASN A 200 10.17 7.91 16.27
N ILE A 201 9.07 8.69 16.28
CA ILE A 201 7.71 8.17 16.26
C ILE A 201 7.23 8.15 14.81
N GLY A 202 6.88 6.96 14.33
CA GLY A 202 6.33 6.77 12.99
C GLY A 202 4.81 6.61 12.98
N PRO A 203 4.26 6.12 11.89
CA PRO A 203 4.88 5.99 10.56
C PRO A 203 5.17 7.33 9.90
N ARG A 204 6.33 7.44 9.27
CA ARG A 204 6.87 8.66 8.69
C ARG A 204 6.49 8.86 7.22
N LYS A 205 6.45 10.11 6.81
CA LYS A 205 6.31 10.54 5.41
C LYS A 205 7.54 10.17 4.58
N SER A 206 7.33 9.89 3.29
CA SER A 206 8.40 9.67 2.31
C SER A 206 8.60 10.92 1.44
N PRO A 207 9.84 11.29 1.07
CA PRO A 207 10.08 12.52 0.32
C PRO A 207 9.55 12.49 -1.12
N LEU A 208 9.48 11.30 -1.75
CA LEU A 208 8.97 11.09 -3.11
C LEU A 208 7.75 10.13 -3.15
N GLY A 209 7.14 9.85 -1.99
CA GLY A 209 6.15 8.79 -1.90
C GLY A 209 6.77 7.40 -2.03
N MET A 210 6.04 6.46 -2.63
CA MET A 210 6.50 5.09 -2.80
C MET A 210 7.34 4.94 -4.06
N SER A 211 8.44 4.21 -3.96
CA SER A 211 9.37 4.01 -5.08
C SER A 211 9.07 2.70 -5.81
N ALA A 212 9.17 2.74 -7.14
CA ALA A 212 9.16 1.56 -8.00
C ALA A 212 10.50 1.33 -8.71
N ASP A 213 11.50 2.17 -8.45
CA ASP A 213 12.84 2.01 -9.03
C ASP A 213 13.63 0.94 -8.27
N PRO A 214 14.17 -0.10 -8.94
CA PRO A 214 14.94 -1.16 -8.30
C PRO A 214 16.09 -0.64 -7.42
N GLY A 215 16.39 -1.35 -6.32
CA GLY A 215 17.43 -0.96 -5.35
C GLY A 215 16.90 -0.63 -3.95
N GLY A 216 15.62 -0.98 -3.66
CA GLY A 216 15.04 -0.94 -2.32
C GLY A 216 14.62 -2.33 -1.85
N PHE A 217 15.02 -2.73 -0.62
CA PHE A 217 14.69 -4.02 -0.04
C PHE A 217 14.24 -3.91 1.41
N PRO A 218 13.31 -4.78 1.85
CA PRO A 218 12.98 -4.92 3.25
C PRO A 218 14.12 -5.61 4.01
N LEU A 219 14.33 -5.23 5.25
CA LEU A 219 15.31 -5.81 6.16
C LEU A 219 14.60 -6.64 7.24
N TYR A 220 15.02 -7.90 7.38
CA TYR A 220 14.49 -8.82 8.36
C TYR A 220 15.59 -9.26 9.33
N LYS A 221 15.24 -9.38 10.60
CA LYS A 221 16.13 -9.89 11.65
C LYS A 221 15.44 -11.07 12.33
N LYS A 222 16.00 -12.28 12.17
CA LYS A 222 15.40 -13.53 12.67
C LYS A 222 13.92 -13.71 12.22
N GLY A 223 13.64 -13.41 10.96
CA GLY A 223 12.29 -13.53 10.38
C GLY A 223 11.31 -12.39 10.71
N VAL A 224 11.73 -11.38 11.47
CA VAL A 224 10.92 -10.21 11.81
C VAL A 224 11.33 -9.03 10.92
N LEU A 225 10.36 -8.40 10.26
CA LEU A 225 10.58 -7.16 9.50
C LEU A 225 11.01 -6.04 10.45
N VAL A 226 12.20 -5.47 10.23
CA VAL A 226 12.79 -4.44 11.10
C VAL A 226 13.09 -3.12 10.39
N GLY A 227 13.02 -3.07 9.05
CA GLY A 227 13.28 -1.84 8.30
C GLY A 227 13.43 -2.07 6.81
N GLY A 228 14.09 -1.13 6.14
CA GLY A 228 14.43 -1.19 4.72
C GLY A 228 15.74 -0.49 4.38
N ILE A 229 16.34 -0.90 3.28
CA ILE A 229 17.50 -0.27 2.66
C ILE A 229 17.12 0.29 1.28
N GLY A 230 17.70 1.43 0.91
CA GLY A 230 17.56 2.00 -0.43
C GLY A 230 18.88 2.55 -0.94
N VAL A 231 19.22 2.24 -2.18
CA VAL A 231 20.44 2.64 -2.86
C VAL A 231 20.10 3.48 -4.09
N SER A 232 20.89 4.54 -4.33
CA SER A 232 20.79 5.39 -5.52
C SER A 232 22.18 5.73 -6.03
N THR A 233 22.62 5.07 -7.09
CA THR A 233 23.89 5.31 -7.83
C THR A 233 23.64 5.71 -9.27
N LYS A 234 22.52 5.26 -9.87
CA LYS A 234 22.15 5.51 -11.26
C LYS A 234 21.89 6.99 -11.56
N ALA A 235 21.93 7.37 -12.82
CA ALA A 235 21.60 8.72 -13.28
C ALA A 235 20.09 8.93 -13.47
N VAL A 236 19.32 7.85 -13.57
CA VAL A 236 17.87 7.87 -13.80
C VAL A 236 17.16 7.17 -12.66
N TYR A 237 16.08 7.81 -12.18
CA TYR A 237 15.09 7.26 -11.27
C TYR A 237 13.88 6.81 -12.08
N GLY A 238 13.66 5.52 -12.16
CA GLY A 238 12.69 4.94 -13.09
C GLY A 238 11.86 3.82 -12.51
N PHE A 239 11.66 2.81 -13.30
CA PHE A 239 10.96 1.57 -12.99
C PHE A 239 11.40 0.52 -14.03
N ASP A 240 11.17 -0.75 -13.76
CA ASP A 240 11.31 -1.83 -14.71
C ASP A 240 10.00 -1.96 -15.51
N ASP A 241 10.06 -1.81 -16.82
CA ASP A 241 8.90 -1.86 -17.71
C ASP A 241 8.75 -3.22 -18.44
N ASN A 242 9.70 -4.14 -18.22
CA ASN A 242 9.68 -5.46 -18.82
C ASN A 242 10.25 -6.55 -17.88
N VAL A 243 9.38 -7.35 -17.29
CA VAL A 243 9.81 -8.45 -16.40
C VAL A 243 10.24 -9.73 -17.12
N GLU A 244 10.30 -9.75 -18.46
CA GLU A 244 10.73 -10.93 -19.22
C GLU A 244 12.25 -11.03 -19.34
N ASP A 245 12.97 -9.92 -19.23
CA ASP A 245 14.42 -9.89 -19.17
C ASP A 245 14.94 -9.90 -17.72
N PHE A 246 16.24 -9.88 -17.57
CA PHE A 246 16.94 -9.75 -16.31
C PHE A 246 17.83 -8.53 -16.38
N ASP A 247 17.50 -7.53 -15.59
CA ASP A 247 18.26 -6.30 -15.50
C ASP A 247 19.55 -6.49 -14.72
N GLU A 248 20.65 -5.99 -15.26
CA GLU A 248 21.87 -5.78 -14.50
C GLU A 248 21.79 -4.44 -13.74
N ASP A 249 20.82 -4.35 -12.80
CA ASP A 249 20.60 -3.14 -12.01
C ASP A 249 21.62 -3.04 -10.86
N ILE A 250 22.47 -2.02 -10.95
CA ILE A 250 23.57 -1.81 -9.99
C ILE A 250 23.06 -1.43 -8.59
N ASP A 251 21.98 -0.61 -8.50
CA ASP A 251 21.38 -0.22 -7.21
C ASP A 251 20.79 -1.44 -6.51
N GLU A 252 20.12 -2.31 -7.28
CA GLU A 252 19.53 -3.55 -6.79
C GLU A 252 20.61 -4.52 -6.30
N ALA A 253 21.67 -4.70 -7.07
CA ALA A 253 22.77 -5.59 -6.69
C ALA A 253 23.49 -5.12 -5.41
N ILE A 254 23.76 -3.82 -5.28
CA ILE A 254 24.38 -3.25 -4.08
C ILE A 254 23.45 -3.41 -2.86
N ALA A 255 22.18 -3.05 -2.99
CA ALA A 255 21.23 -3.09 -1.89
C ALA A 255 20.97 -4.53 -1.40
N LEU A 256 20.83 -5.50 -2.32
CA LEU A 256 20.61 -6.90 -2.00
C LEU A 256 21.80 -7.52 -1.24
N LEU A 257 23.02 -7.25 -1.70
CA LEU A 257 24.23 -7.76 -1.05
C LEU A 257 24.47 -7.08 0.30
N ALA A 258 24.21 -5.79 0.41
CA ALA A 258 24.26 -5.08 1.71
C ALA A 258 23.24 -5.64 2.72
N ALA A 259 22.08 -6.09 2.23
CA ALA A 259 21.04 -6.72 3.05
C ALA A 259 21.27 -8.22 3.32
N SER A 260 22.39 -8.84 2.89
CA SER A 260 22.58 -10.31 2.88
C SER A 260 22.37 -10.97 4.24
N HIS A 261 22.72 -10.32 5.35
CA HIS A 261 22.47 -10.81 6.71
C HIS A 261 21.06 -10.51 7.26
N PHE A 262 20.25 -9.77 6.50
CA PHE A 262 18.92 -9.27 6.87
C PHE A 262 17.86 -9.65 5.83
N LEU A 263 18.08 -10.75 5.10
CA LEU A 263 17.14 -11.24 4.09
C LEU A 263 15.85 -11.74 4.74
N PRO A 264 14.70 -11.61 4.04
CA PRO A 264 13.45 -12.21 4.48
C PRO A 264 13.51 -13.73 4.42
N PRO A 265 12.68 -14.42 5.23
CA PRO A 265 12.43 -15.84 5.04
C PRO A 265 12.03 -16.13 3.58
N ALA A 266 12.59 -17.20 3.01
CA ALA A 266 12.41 -17.50 1.59
C ALA A 266 10.94 -17.69 1.19
N GLU A 267 10.14 -18.26 2.08
CA GLU A 267 8.73 -18.59 1.84
C GLU A 267 7.80 -17.36 1.72
N ILE A 268 8.19 -16.20 2.27
CA ILE A 268 7.37 -14.97 2.22
C ILE A 268 7.83 -13.97 1.14
N ARG A 269 8.90 -14.29 0.41
CA ARG A 269 9.38 -13.40 -0.67
C ARG A 269 8.38 -13.32 -1.82
N ALA A 270 8.42 -12.20 -2.54
CA ALA A 270 7.56 -11.94 -3.71
C ALA A 270 7.58 -13.09 -4.72
N ASP A 271 8.75 -13.70 -4.96
CA ASP A 271 8.93 -14.84 -5.87
C ASP A 271 8.23 -16.15 -5.41
N LYS A 272 7.47 -16.11 -4.32
CA LYS A 272 6.59 -17.20 -3.82
C LYS A 272 5.12 -16.78 -3.79
N ILE A 273 4.81 -15.57 -4.24
CA ILE A 273 3.48 -14.96 -4.17
C ILE A 273 2.98 -14.73 -5.59
N SER A 274 1.79 -15.26 -5.89
CA SER A 274 1.12 -15.01 -7.17
C SER A 274 -0.03 -14.04 -6.96
N VAL A 275 -0.18 -13.10 -7.88
CA VAL A 275 -1.30 -12.19 -8.00
C VAL A 275 -1.86 -12.34 -9.41
N ASP A 276 -3.17 -12.54 -9.53
CA ASP A 276 -3.87 -12.75 -10.81
C ASP A 276 -3.22 -13.82 -11.71
N GLY A 277 -2.75 -14.89 -11.08
CA GLY A 277 -2.08 -16.01 -11.75
C GLY A 277 -0.61 -15.76 -12.12
N THR A 278 -0.07 -14.57 -11.86
CA THR A 278 1.30 -14.19 -12.17
C THR A 278 2.19 -14.23 -10.92
N LEU A 279 3.32 -14.92 -11.01
CA LEU A 279 4.32 -14.95 -9.94
C LEU A 279 5.08 -13.62 -9.93
N LEU A 280 5.17 -13.01 -8.74
CA LEU A 280 5.85 -11.73 -8.60
C LEU A 280 7.39 -11.87 -8.68
N ARG A 281 8.08 -10.77 -9.01
CA ARG A 281 9.55 -10.67 -8.97
C ARG A 281 10.00 -10.06 -7.64
N TYR A 282 10.99 -10.68 -7.00
CA TYR A 282 11.63 -10.12 -5.81
C TYR A 282 12.89 -9.33 -6.16
N SER A 283 13.74 -9.88 -7.03
CA SER A 283 15.00 -9.29 -7.49
C SER A 283 15.45 -9.94 -8.78
N ASP A 284 16.15 -9.20 -9.62
CA ASP A 284 16.91 -9.72 -10.77
C ASP A 284 18.35 -10.05 -10.37
N ALA A 285 18.88 -9.38 -9.34
CA ALA A 285 20.19 -9.73 -8.79
C ALA A 285 20.13 -11.09 -8.07
N ALA A 286 21.21 -11.84 -8.21
CA ALA A 286 21.32 -13.16 -7.58
C ALA A 286 21.38 -13.05 -6.05
N LEU A 287 20.55 -13.83 -5.37
CA LEU A 287 20.63 -14.02 -3.93
C LEU A 287 21.88 -14.85 -3.62
N VAL A 288 22.84 -14.26 -2.94
CA VAL A 288 24.08 -14.91 -2.52
C VAL A 288 24.08 -15.02 -1.00
N GLU A 289 24.34 -16.23 -0.50
CA GLU A 289 24.53 -16.43 0.94
C GLU A 289 25.76 -15.62 1.42
N PRO A 290 25.67 -14.95 2.58
CA PRO A 290 26.77 -14.17 3.09
C PRO A 290 27.99 -15.03 3.38
N ALA A 291 29.17 -14.54 3.02
CA ALA A 291 30.43 -15.27 3.20
C ALA A 291 30.87 -15.40 4.68
N SER A 292 30.35 -14.54 5.56
CA SER A 292 30.61 -14.53 7.00
C SER A 292 29.29 -14.59 7.78
N ASN A 293 29.34 -14.92 9.07
CA ASN A 293 28.16 -14.74 9.92
C ASN A 293 28.04 -13.25 10.33
N LEU A 294 26.81 -12.85 10.76
CA LEU A 294 26.53 -11.45 11.13
C LEU A 294 27.49 -10.90 12.20
N VAL A 295 27.88 -11.73 13.19
CA VAL A 295 28.77 -11.27 14.29
C VAL A 295 30.15 -10.93 13.75
N ASP A 296 30.68 -11.75 12.84
CA ASP A 296 32.00 -11.52 12.23
C ASP A 296 31.94 -10.29 11.30
N ALA A 297 30.86 -10.11 10.53
CA ALA A 297 30.66 -8.95 9.67
C ALA A 297 30.60 -7.64 10.48
N LEU A 298 29.85 -7.63 11.58
CA LEU A 298 29.76 -6.46 12.47
C LEU A 298 31.08 -6.14 13.17
N ALA A 299 31.89 -7.15 13.50
CA ALA A 299 33.21 -6.97 14.13
C ALA A 299 34.27 -6.41 13.17
N GLN A 300 34.07 -6.54 11.85
CA GLN A 300 34.97 -6.07 10.79
C GLN A 300 34.60 -4.70 10.24
N SER A 301 33.44 -4.14 10.61
CA SER A 301 32.96 -2.85 10.09
C SER A 301 33.92 -1.70 10.43
N ASP A 302 34.30 -0.92 9.42
CA ASP A 302 35.11 0.30 9.57
C ASP A 302 34.22 1.47 10.00
N ARG A 303 34.14 1.69 11.32
CA ARG A 303 33.29 2.74 11.90
C ARG A 303 33.73 4.14 11.53
N ASP A 304 35.04 4.40 11.47
CA ASP A 304 35.57 5.74 11.14
C ASP A 304 35.22 6.10 9.69
N LEU A 305 35.31 5.14 8.78
CA LEU A 305 34.90 5.31 7.37
C LEU A 305 33.38 5.55 7.27
N ILE A 306 32.57 4.79 7.98
CA ILE A 306 31.12 4.91 7.97
C ILE A 306 30.70 6.28 8.53
N ASP A 307 31.22 6.67 9.71
CA ASP A 307 30.86 7.93 10.35
C ASP A 307 31.26 9.13 9.48
N ALA A 308 32.40 9.06 8.78
CA ALA A 308 32.84 10.09 7.83
C ALA A 308 31.98 10.16 6.56
N SER A 309 31.24 9.10 6.23
CA SER A 309 30.38 9.03 5.05
C SER A 309 28.97 9.58 5.29
N LEU A 310 28.57 9.79 6.55
CA LEU A 310 27.21 10.24 6.90
C LEU A 310 26.93 11.65 6.38
N ILE A 311 25.76 11.85 5.81
CA ILE A 311 25.30 13.15 5.30
C ILE A 311 23.93 13.50 5.87
N SER A 312 23.73 14.76 6.23
CA SER A 312 22.44 15.26 6.71
C SER A 312 21.45 15.47 5.56
N VAL A 313 20.20 15.14 5.81
CA VAL A 313 19.07 15.37 4.89
C VAL A 313 17.97 16.09 5.66
N PRO A 314 17.64 17.35 5.30
CA PRO A 314 16.64 18.15 5.99
C PRO A 314 15.31 17.38 6.20
N GLY A 315 14.82 17.38 7.44
CA GLY A 315 13.59 16.70 7.82
C GLY A 315 13.66 15.18 7.98
N TYR A 316 14.79 14.52 7.61
CA TYR A 316 14.90 13.06 7.64
C TYR A 316 16.06 12.54 8.48
N PHE A 317 17.22 13.12 8.35
CA PHE A 317 18.40 12.65 9.05
C PHE A 317 19.39 13.78 9.35
N ASP A 318 19.93 13.79 10.56
CA ASP A 318 21.02 14.69 10.98
C ASP A 318 22.28 13.87 11.28
N SER A 319 23.29 14.03 10.43
CA SER A 319 24.57 13.31 10.55
C SER A 319 25.34 13.64 11.84
N ALA A 320 25.11 14.81 12.45
CA ALA A 320 25.72 15.18 13.72
C ALA A 320 25.24 14.31 14.89
N GLN A 321 24.06 13.69 14.77
CA GLN A 321 23.52 12.74 15.76
C GLN A 321 24.05 11.31 15.54
N GLY A 322 24.77 11.05 14.44
CA GLY A 322 25.28 9.73 14.10
C GLY A 322 24.16 8.73 13.72
N ILE A 323 24.55 7.47 13.64
CA ILE A 323 23.63 6.36 13.34
C ILE A 323 22.63 6.18 14.48
N LYS A 324 21.34 6.05 14.12
CA LYS A 324 20.23 5.85 15.07
C LYS A 324 19.84 4.38 15.18
N ALA A 325 19.28 4.00 16.34
CA ALA A 325 18.60 2.71 16.49
C ALA A 325 17.16 2.81 15.94
N GLY A 326 16.68 1.74 15.32
CA GLY A 326 15.28 1.61 14.91
C GLY A 326 14.34 1.42 16.09
N GLN A 327 13.06 1.69 15.87
CA GLN A 327 11.98 1.43 16.83
C GLN A 327 11.45 0.01 16.68
N GLN A 328 11.01 -0.57 17.79
CA GLN A 328 10.33 -1.86 17.75
C GLN A 328 8.87 -1.65 17.37
N TYR A 329 8.45 -2.19 16.22
CA TYR A 329 7.05 -2.18 15.80
C TYR A 329 6.15 -2.86 16.85
N GLY A 330 4.96 -2.29 17.05
CA GLY A 330 4.01 -2.78 18.05
C GLY A 330 4.29 -2.28 19.48
N GLN A 331 5.20 -1.31 19.65
CA GLN A 331 5.46 -0.63 20.89
C GLN A 331 5.16 0.87 20.75
N GLU A 332 4.83 1.52 21.87
CA GLU A 332 4.49 2.95 21.93
C GLU A 332 5.50 3.83 21.17
N GLY A 333 6.81 3.57 21.36
CA GLY A 333 7.87 4.33 20.72
C GLY A 333 7.92 4.22 19.19
N SER A 334 7.24 3.23 18.58
CA SER A 334 7.13 3.14 17.11
C SER A 334 6.01 3.99 16.54
N GLY A 335 5.10 4.49 17.37
CA GLY A 335 3.87 5.15 16.91
C GLY A 335 2.79 4.18 16.42
N VAL A 336 3.02 2.87 16.50
CA VAL A 336 2.03 1.81 16.19
C VAL A 336 2.02 0.83 17.34
N ARG A 337 0.87 0.63 17.98
CA ARG A 337 0.74 -0.28 19.13
C ARG A 337 -0.57 -1.04 19.15
N PRO A 338 -0.67 -2.14 19.91
CA PRO A 338 -1.96 -2.76 20.21
C PRO A 338 -2.94 -1.73 20.81
N SER A 339 -4.21 -1.82 20.42
CA SER A 339 -5.27 -1.04 21.02
C SER A 339 -5.52 -1.49 22.48
N THR A 340 -6.01 -0.59 23.31
CA THR A 340 -6.61 -0.93 24.60
C THR A 340 -8.06 -1.39 24.39
N LEU A 341 -8.65 -2.03 25.41
CA LEU A 341 -10.06 -2.46 25.35
C LEU A 341 -11.03 -1.27 25.24
N ASP A 342 -10.65 -0.10 25.76
CA ASP A 342 -11.45 1.13 25.68
C ASP A 342 -11.40 1.75 24.27
N GLU A 343 -10.31 1.55 23.55
CA GLU A 343 -10.15 2.01 22.17
C GLU A 343 -10.90 1.09 21.20
N PHE A 344 -10.55 -0.21 21.20
CA PHE A 344 -11.21 -1.25 20.41
C PHE A 344 -11.27 -2.56 21.20
N ALA A 345 -12.44 -3.07 21.47
CA ALA A 345 -12.66 -4.30 22.23
C ALA A 345 -12.50 -5.58 21.36
N ILE A 346 -11.58 -5.59 20.41
CA ILE A 346 -11.35 -6.68 19.46
C ILE A 346 -9.89 -7.15 19.49
N PRO A 347 -9.63 -8.47 19.53
CA PRO A 347 -8.27 -9.01 19.55
C PRO A 347 -7.51 -8.69 18.27
N GLY A 348 -6.24 -8.29 18.41
CA GLY A 348 -5.36 -8.04 17.27
C GLY A 348 -5.55 -6.68 16.58
N ALA A 349 -6.38 -5.80 17.15
CA ALA A 349 -6.48 -4.42 16.73
C ALA A 349 -5.25 -3.62 17.18
N PHE A 350 -4.73 -2.80 16.28
CA PHE A 350 -3.63 -1.86 16.51
C PHE A 350 -4.12 -0.45 16.17
N ILE A 351 -3.45 0.55 16.72
CA ILE A 351 -3.74 1.98 16.49
C ILE A 351 -2.46 2.75 16.21
N LEU A 352 -2.63 3.96 15.67
CA LEU A 352 -1.56 4.95 15.60
C LEU A 352 -1.48 5.73 16.91
N SER A 353 -0.29 5.76 17.52
CA SER A 353 -0.02 6.48 18.75
C SER A 353 0.85 7.72 18.50
N ASP A 354 0.72 8.71 19.40
CA ASP A 354 1.58 9.90 19.43
C ASP A 354 2.90 9.68 20.20
N GLY A 355 3.19 8.44 20.62
CA GLY A 355 4.36 8.09 21.41
C GLY A 355 4.24 8.42 22.90
N ALA A 356 3.13 9.03 23.33
CA ALA A 356 2.84 9.40 24.71
C ALA A 356 1.57 8.72 25.25
N GLY A 357 1.14 7.62 24.60
CA GLY A 357 0.00 6.80 25.03
C GLY A 357 -1.34 7.19 24.41
N ARG A 358 -1.43 8.29 23.64
CA ARG A 358 -2.69 8.73 23.06
C ARG A 358 -2.86 8.16 21.64
N ASN A 359 -4.08 7.71 21.34
CA ASN A 359 -4.48 7.36 19.98
C ASN A 359 -4.56 8.65 19.13
N ARG A 360 -3.87 8.68 17.98
CA ARG A 360 -3.88 9.82 17.07
C ARG A 360 -5.23 10.01 16.36
N PHE A 361 -5.96 8.92 16.11
CA PHE A 361 -7.26 8.91 15.43
C PHE A 361 -8.30 8.14 16.26
N PRO A 362 -8.68 8.67 17.44
CA PRO A 362 -9.70 8.02 18.28
C PRO A 362 -11.05 8.03 17.59
N ILE A 363 -11.90 7.05 17.91
CA ILE A 363 -13.26 6.99 17.39
C ILE A 363 -14.05 8.23 17.88
N LYS A 364 -14.64 8.94 16.93
CA LYS A 364 -15.49 10.12 17.19
C LYS A 364 -16.70 10.15 16.26
N ALA A 365 -17.71 10.92 16.63
CA ALA A 365 -18.84 11.23 15.75
C ALA A 365 -18.41 12.24 14.67
N ALA A 366 -19.07 12.21 13.52
CA ALA A 366 -18.94 13.25 12.52
C ALA A 366 -19.50 14.59 13.05
N ALA A 367 -18.82 15.66 12.65
CA ALA A 367 -19.24 17.04 12.99
C ALA A 367 -19.77 17.80 11.78
N ASP A 368 -19.78 17.17 10.60
CA ASP A 368 -20.16 17.76 9.33
C ASP A 368 -21.67 18.03 9.27
N GLY A 369 -22.01 19.30 9.46
CA GLY A 369 -23.39 19.78 9.29
C GLY A 369 -23.79 20.03 7.82
N ASN A 370 -23.05 19.57 6.83
CA ASN A 370 -23.27 19.82 5.41
C ASN A 370 -24.51 19.08 4.87
N GLY A 371 -25.70 19.53 5.28
CA GLY A 371 -26.97 19.05 4.74
C GLY A 371 -27.44 17.69 5.24
N SER A 372 -26.63 16.95 5.99
CA SER A 372 -27.05 15.73 6.68
C SER A 372 -27.71 16.12 8.02
N GLU A 373 -29.03 15.94 8.12
CA GLU A 373 -29.74 16.11 9.39
C GLU A 373 -29.27 15.11 10.46
N MET A 374 -28.53 14.04 10.05
CA MET A 374 -28.02 13.01 10.96
C MET A 374 -26.65 12.49 10.45
N PRO A 375 -25.53 13.10 10.84
CA PRO A 375 -24.18 12.63 10.54
C PRO A 375 -23.87 11.28 11.21
N LEU A 376 -22.75 10.65 10.85
CA LEU A 376 -22.28 9.40 11.48
C LEU A 376 -22.08 9.59 12.99
N THR A 377 -22.72 8.76 13.77
CA THR A 377 -22.53 8.72 15.23
C THR A 377 -21.25 7.98 15.61
N GLN A 378 -20.74 8.24 16.80
CA GLN A 378 -19.56 7.53 17.33
C GLN A 378 -19.78 6.00 17.39
N ASP A 379 -20.99 5.54 17.73
CA ASP A 379 -21.32 4.12 17.81
C ASP A 379 -21.38 3.47 16.41
N GLU A 380 -21.90 4.17 15.40
CA GLU A 380 -21.89 3.71 14.01
C GLU A 380 -20.45 3.57 13.49
N VAL A 381 -19.59 4.55 13.76
CA VAL A 381 -18.16 4.50 13.39
C VAL A 381 -17.46 3.32 14.07
N ARG A 382 -17.74 3.10 15.38
CA ARG A 382 -17.19 1.95 16.12
C ARG A 382 -17.61 0.64 15.48
N GLN A 383 -18.89 0.46 15.21
CA GLN A 383 -19.42 -0.78 14.63
C GLN A 383 -18.86 -1.02 13.21
N LEU A 384 -18.72 0.03 12.39
CA LEU A 384 -18.11 -0.09 11.07
C LEU A 384 -16.66 -0.61 11.16
N LEU A 385 -15.84 -0.01 12.00
CA LEU A 385 -14.42 -0.39 12.15
C LEU A 385 -14.26 -1.78 12.79
N GLU A 386 -15.06 -2.10 13.82
CA GLU A 386 -15.02 -3.42 14.45
C GLU A 386 -15.50 -4.52 13.51
N THR A 387 -16.56 -4.27 12.73
CA THR A 387 -17.06 -5.22 11.71
C THR A 387 -16.05 -5.39 10.57
N ALA A 388 -15.38 -4.30 10.15
CA ALA A 388 -14.31 -4.37 9.15
C ALA A 388 -13.13 -5.22 9.65
N HIS A 389 -12.70 -5.03 10.90
CA HIS A 389 -11.64 -5.83 11.50
C HIS A 389 -12.03 -7.31 11.65
N GLN A 390 -13.28 -7.61 12.03
CA GLN A 390 -13.80 -8.98 12.09
C GLN A 390 -13.83 -9.62 10.70
N THR A 391 -14.30 -8.89 9.68
CA THR A 391 -14.34 -9.35 8.29
C THR A 391 -12.92 -9.61 7.77
N MET A 392 -11.97 -8.72 8.03
CA MET A 392 -10.54 -8.91 7.75
C MET A 392 -9.99 -10.18 8.40
N SER A 393 -10.30 -10.40 9.67
CA SER A 393 -9.78 -11.53 10.45
C SER A 393 -10.30 -12.88 9.95
N ALA A 394 -11.50 -12.90 9.38
CA ALA A 394 -12.10 -14.08 8.75
C ALA A 394 -11.62 -14.27 7.29
N ALA A 395 -11.23 -13.21 6.60
CA ALA A 395 -10.82 -13.26 5.22
C ALA A 395 -9.46 -13.92 5.02
N ARG A 396 -9.32 -14.70 3.94
CA ARG A 396 -8.07 -15.36 3.54
C ARG A 396 -7.10 -14.34 2.93
N GLY A 397 -5.90 -14.20 3.46
CA GLY A 397 -4.87 -13.32 2.92
C GLY A 397 -4.44 -13.74 1.50
N GLN A 398 -4.45 -12.79 0.55
CA GLN A 398 -4.05 -13.06 -0.84
C GLN A 398 -2.54 -13.11 -1.01
N ILE A 399 -1.84 -12.12 -0.46
CA ILE A 399 -0.38 -11.99 -0.62
C ILE A 399 0.40 -12.63 0.54
N ARG A 400 -0.25 -13.19 1.54
CA ARG A 400 0.41 -13.72 2.74
C ARG A 400 0.87 -15.16 2.60
N ARG A 401 2.03 -15.46 3.18
CA ARG A 401 2.62 -16.78 3.29
C ARG A 401 3.03 -17.08 4.76
N PRO A 402 2.98 -18.35 5.20
CA PRO A 402 2.38 -19.48 4.50
C PRO A 402 0.89 -19.28 4.22
N LEU A 403 0.32 -20.03 3.29
CA LEU A 403 -1.11 -19.98 2.96
C LEU A 403 -1.99 -20.25 4.20
N ASN A 404 -3.28 -19.86 4.12
CA ASN A 404 -4.27 -19.99 5.19
C ASN A 404 -4.03 -19.09 6.42
N GLN A 405 -3.42 -17.95 6.18
CA GLN A 405 -3.44 -16.82 7.13
C GLN A 405 -4.57 -15.87 6.79
N SER A 406 -5.09 -15.17 7.82
CA SER A 406 -6.06 -14.10 7.60
C SER A 406 -5.39 -12.86 6.99
N ALA A 407 -6.19 -12.09 6.25
CA ALA A 407 -5.79 -10.79 5.74
C ALA A 407 -5.32 -9.85 6.88
N ARG A 408 -4.47 -8.89 6.55
CA ARG A 408 -3.98 -7.84 7.46
C ARG A 408 -3.99 -6.51 6.74
N VAL A 409 -4.94 -5.65 7.11
CA VAL A 409 -5.19 -4.38 6.46
C VAL A 409 -5.34 -3.26 7.46
N SER A 410 -5.25 -2.02 6.99
CA SER A 410 -5.66 -0.80 7.70
C SER A 410 -7.07 -0.41 7.26
N MET A 411 -7.89 0.06 8.19
CA MET A 411 -9.29 0.41 7.97
C MET A 411 -9.58 1.78 8.58
N VAL A 412 -10.30 2.62 7.85
CA VAL A 412 -10.62 3.99 8.27
C VAL A 412 -12.05 4.34 7.87
N VAL A 413 -12.69 5.16 8.70
CA VAL A 413 -13.96 5.83 8.38
C VAL A 413 -13.73 7.33 8.36
N VAL A 414 -14.23 8.01 7.33
CA VAL A 414 -14.22 9.46 7.20
C VAL A 414 -15.65 10.01 7.08
N ASP A 415 -15.84 11.29 7.46
CA ASP A 415 -17.09 12.01 7.21
C ASP A 415 -17.14 12.62 5.81
N THR A 416 -18.18 13.41 5.51
CA THR A 416 -18.36 14.03 4.19
C THR A 416 -17.37 15.15 3.90
N THR A 417 -16.64 15.63 4.92
CA THR A 417 -15.56 16.63 4.77
C THR A 417 -14.18 16.00 4.65
N GLY A 418 -14.08 14.65 4.73
CA GLY A 418 -12.82 13.92 4.70
C GLY A 418 -12.09 13.84 6.05
N GLU A 419 -12.73 14.31 7.12
CA GLU A 419 -12.20 14.20 8.48
C GLU A 419 -12.19 12.74 8.94
N ILE A 420 -11.09 12.30 9.53
CA ILE A 420 -10.92 10.92 10.02
C ILE A 420 -11.73 10.73 11.30
N LEU A 421 -12.75 9.87 11.25
CA LEU A 421 -13.61 9.55 12.40
C LEU A 421 -13.08 8.39 13.25
N GLY A 422 -12.15 7.63 12.74
CA GLY A 422 -11.47 6.54 13.42
C GLY A 422 -10.63 5.72 12.47
N LEU A 423 -9.55 5.13 13.00
CA LEU A 423 -8.61 4.29 12.26
C LEU A 423 -8.21 3.09 13.10
N VAL A 424 -8.27 1.88 12.52
CA VAL A 424 -7.82 0.63 13.13
C VAL A 424 -6.95 -0.16 12.16
N ILE A 425 -5.97 -0.87 12.69
CA ILE A 425 -4.95 -1.58 11.93
C ILE A 425 -4.96 -3.05 12.35
N GLY A 426 -4.86 -3.97 11.41
CA GLY A 426 -4.54 -5.38 11.69
C GLY A 426 -3.09 -5.52 12.20
N SER A 427 -2.86 -6.43 13.12
CA SER A 427 -1.61 -6.53 13.92
C SER A 427 -0.29 -6.55 13.11
N ASP A 428 -0.32 -7.00 11.87
CA ASP A 428 0.85 -7.10 10.98
C ASP A 428 0.51 -6.55 9.58
N ALA A 429 -0.36 -5.56 9.51
CA ALA A 429 -0.67 -4.90 8.24
C ALA A 429 0.58 -4.16 7.70
N PRO A 430 0.80 -4.20 6.38
CA PRO A 430 1.83 -3.38 5.75
C PRO A 430 1.57 -1.89 6.02
N ILE A 431 2.62 -1.15 6.31
CA ILE A 431 2.51 0.27 6.73
C ILE A 431 1.93 1.15 5.61
N PHE A 432 2.22 0.83 4.33
CA PHE A 432 1.68 1.62 3.22
C PHE A 432 0.15 1.73 3.25
N GLY A 433 -0.53 0.70 3.77
CA GLY A 433 -1.97 0.67 3.86
C GLY A 433 -2.59 1.75 4.73
N LEU A 434 -1.83 2.37 5.63
CA LEU A 434 -2.33 3.43 6.52
C LEU A 434 -2.79 4.67 5.74
N ASP A 435 -1.87 5.29 5.02
CA ASP A 435 -2.13 6.48 4.22
C ASP A 435 -3.12 6.18 3.08
N VAL A 436 -2.91 5.02 2.44
CA VAL A 436 -3.75 4.56 1.34
C VAL A 436 -5.19 4.30 1.77
N ALA A 437 -5.44 3.72 2.95
CA ALA A 437 -6.82 3.51 3.42
C ALA A 437 -7.57 4.84 3.59
N VAL A 438 -6.89 5.89 4.07
CA VAL A 438 -7.46 7.24 4.17
C VAL A 438 -7.68 7.85 2.80
N GLN A 439 -6.70 7.76 1.88
CA GLN A 439 -6.88 8.21 0.50
C GLN A 439 -8.10 7.56 -0.15
N LYS A 440 -8.26 6.24 -0.01
CA LYS A 440 -9.39 5.48 -0.55
C LYS A 440 -10.72 5.94 0.04
N ALA A 441 -10.84 6.07 1.37
CA ALA A 441 -12.06 6.54 2.00
C ALA A 441 -12.46 7.94 1.53
N ARG A 442 -11.50 8.86 1.48
CA ARG A 442 -11.67 10.22 0.99
C ARG A 442 -12.06 10.25 -0.49
N THR A 443 -11.41 9.45 -1.33
CA THR A 443 -11.69 9.39 -2.77
C THR A 443 -13.14 8.96 -3.03
N ALA A 444 -13.59 7.88 -2.38
CA ALA A 444 -14.98 7.40 -2.55
C ALA A 444 -15.99 8.46 -2.07
N THR A 445 -15.73 9.07 -0.91
CA THR A 445 -16.58 10.15 -0.37
C THR A 445 -16.59 11.36 -1.30
N PHE A 446 -15.41 11.79 -1.75
CA PHE A 446 -15.25 12.96 -2.60
C PHE A 446 -15.98 12.84 -3.93
N PHE A 447 -15.72 11.79 -4.71
CA PHE A 447 -16.37 11.62 -6.01
C PHE A 447 -17.87 11.34 -5.92
N SER A 448 -18.37 10.93 -4.75
CA SER A 448 -19.79 10.73 -4.46
C SER A 448 -20.47 11.98 -3.90
N SER A 449 -19.73 13.05 -3.62
CA SER A 449 -20.24 14.27 -3.00
C SER A 449 -20.77 15.27 -4.01
N GLU A 450 -21.66 16.14 -3.57
CA GLU A 450 -22.15 17.30 -4.35
C GLU A 450 -21.04 18.34 -4.59
N LEU A 451 -19.95 18.28 -3.80
CA LEU A 451 -18.88 19.27 -3.82
C LEU A 451 -17.77 18.96 -4.82
N ALA A 452 -17.66 17.72 -5.35
CA ALA A 452 -16.49 17.30 -6.10
C ALA A 452 -16.13 18.19 -7.28
N ALA A 453 -17.09 18.48 -8.16
CA ALA A 453 -16.85 19.36 -9.31
C ALA A 453 -16.50 20.80 -8.88
N THR A 454 -17.25 21.37 -7.92
CA THR A 454 -17.03 22.73 -7.43
C THR A 454 -15.67 22.87 -6.75
N TYR A 455 -15.27 21.88 -5.95
CA TYR A 455 -13.98 21.83 -5.28
C TYR A 455 -12.83 21.82 -6.30
N LEU A 456 -12.85 20.90 -7.28
CA LEU A 456 -11.80 20.80 -8.30
C LEU A 456 -11.65 22.08 -9.12
N VAL A 457 -12.77 22.67 -9.55
CA VAL A 457 -12.76 23.95 -10.28
C VAL A 457 -12.25 25.09 -9.39
N GLY A 458 -12.62 25.09 -8.12
CA GLY A 458 -12.25 26.11 -7.14
C GLY A 458 -10.76 26.12 -6.77
N LEU A 459 -10.00 25.06 -7.09
CA LEU A 459 -8.54 25.05 -6.96
C LEU A 459 -7.86 26.08 -7.90
N ASN A 460 -8.60 26.68 -8.83
CA ASN A 460 -8.12 27.68 -9.77
C ASN A 460 -6.86 27.24 -10.56
N ARG A 461 -6.84 25.98 -10.95
CA ARG A 461 -5.79 25.35 -11.76
C ARG A 461 -6.46 24.83 -13.04
N ASP A 462 -6.15 25.43 -14.17
CA ASP A 462 -6.79 25.12 -15.47
C ASP A 462 -6.73 23.63 -15.78
N GLU A 463 -5.55 23.00 -15.56
CA GLU A 463 -5.34 21.56 -15.72
C GLU A 463 -6.35 20.73 -14.90
N ILE A 464 -6.64 21.12 -13.66
CA ILE A 464 -7.58 20.42 -12.77
C ILE A 464 -9.03 20.64 -13.21
N SER A 465 -9.37 21.88 -13.58
CA SER A 465 -10.70 22.22 -14.08
C SER A 465 -11.06 21.47 -15.35
N ASP A 466 -10.08 21.21 -16.22
CA ASP A 466 -10.26 20.45 -17.45
C ASP A 466 -10.68 18.99 -17.17
N TYR A 467 -10.16 18.34 -16.11
CA TYR A 467 -10.58 16.99 -15.75
C TYR A 467 -12.08 16.90 -15.44
N VAL A 468 -12.67 17.90 -14.79
CA VAL A 468 -14.12 17.95 -14.53
C VAL A 468 -14.91 17.96 -15.84
N GLN A 469 -14.48 18.79 -16.79
CA GLN A 469 -15.13 18.86 -18.09
C GLN A 469 -14.96 17.56 -18.88
N ARG A 470 -13.79 16.94 -18.83
CA ARG A 470 -13.52 15.66 -19.48
C ARG A 470 -14.42 14.55 -18.92
N VAL A 471 -14.62 14.47 -17.59
CA VAL A 471 -15.53 13.50 -16.97
C VAL A 471 -16.96 13.71 -17.49
N ARG A 472 -17.45 14.95 -17.52
CA ARG A 472 -18.80 15.25 -18.00
C ARG A 472 -19.04 14.85 -19.46
N VAL A 473 -18.08 15.12 -20.32
CA VAL A 473 -18.11 14.73 -21.74
C VAL A 473 -18.04 13.20 -21.87
N PHE A 474 -17.13 12.56 -21.15
CA PHE A 474 -16.90 11.12 -21.23
C PHE A 474 -18.11 10.29 -20.77
N LEU A 475 -18.73 10.70 -19.67
CA LEU A 475 -19.94 10.08 -19.14
C LEU A 475 -21.23 10.52 -19.86
N ASN A 476 -21.14 11.49 -20.78
CA ASN A 476 -22.27 12.16 -21.39
C ASN A 476 -23.28 12.67 -20.34
N ASP A 477 -22.77 13.16 -19.22
CA ASP A 477 -23.55 13.66 -18.09
C ASP A 477 -23.04 15.03 -17.63
N PRO A 478 -23.74 16.13 -17.93
CA PRO A 478 -23.35 17.47 -17.50
C PRO A 478 -23.41 17.66 -15.98
N GLN A 479 -24.05 16.77 -15.23
CA GLN A 479 -24.16 16.79 -13.78
C GLN A 479 -23.18 15.80 -13.11
N ALA A 480 -22.28 15.17 -13.87
CA ALA A 480 -21.26 14.30 -13.27
C ALA A 480 -20.43 15.03 -12.22
N LEU A 481 -20.08 14.34 -11.14
CA LEU A 481 -19.36 14.86 -9.98
C LEU A 481 -20.16 15.91 -9.15
N THR A 482 -21.48 15.76 -9.08
CA THR A 482 -22.36 16.59 -8.24
C THR A 482 -23.26 15.76 -7.33
N GLY A 483 -22.79 14.58 -6.88
CA GLY A 483 -23.51 13.74 -5.93
C GLY A 483 -24.61 12.85 -6.51
N GLN A 484 -24.80 12.83 -7.83
CA GLN A 484 -25.83 12.01 -8.48
C GLN A 484 -25.46 10.52 -8.55
N HIS A 485 -24.18 10.21 -8.49
CA HIS A 485 -23.65 8.86 -8.53
C HIS A 485 -22.75 8.57 -7.35
N ALA A 486 -22.82 7.35 -6.85
CA ALA A 486 -21.93 6.85 -5.82
C ALA A 486 -20.72 6.16 -6.46
N PHE A 487 -19.53 6.67 -6.21
CA PHE A 487 -18.27 6.13 -6.71
C PHE A 487 -17.52 5.40 -5.60
N SER A 488 -17.07 4.18 -5.89
CA SER A 488 -15.99 3.52 -5.16
C SER A 488 -14.63 3.89 -5.77
N ASP A 489 -13.52 3.57 -5.11
CA ASP A 489 -12.20 3.71 -5.74
C ASP A 489 -12.04 2.83 -6.97
N ARG A 490 -12.70 1.67 -7.03
CA ARG A 490 -12.70 0.84 -8.23
C ARG A 490 -13.31 1.58 -9.42
N ALA A 491 -14.42 2.27 -9.21
CA ALA A 491 -15.04 3.09 -10.25
C ALA A 491 -14.18 4.31 -10.62
N GLY A 492 -13.65 5.02 -9.63
CA GLY A 492 -12.69 6.12 -9.84
C GLY A 492 -11.43 5.63 -10.58
N GLY A 493 -10.96 4.43 -10.24
CA GLY A 493 -9.86 3.76 -10.90
C GLY A 493 -10.12 3.49 -12.38
N ASN A 494 -11.31 3.00 -12.75
CA ASN A 494 -11.67 2.83 -14.17
C ASN A 494 -11.56 4.15 -14.95
N LEU A 495 -11.97 5.26 -14.35
CA LEU A 495 -11.87 6.58 -14.98
C LEU A 495 -10.42 7.13 -15.01
N SER A 496 -9.50 6.50 -14.29
CA SER A 496 -8.11 6.93 -14.15
C SER A 496 -7.11 6.02 -14.89
N ARG A 497 -7.58 5.13 -15.76
CA ARG A 497 -6.72 4.22 -16.53
C ARG A 497 -6.38 4.78 -17.91
N PRO A 498 -5.22 4.42 -18.48
CA PRO A 498 -4.81 4.86 -19.82
C PRO A 498 -5.67 4.28 -20.96
N TYR A 499 -6.50 3.28 -20.66
CA TYR A 499 -7.52 2.75 -21.55
C TYR A 499 -8.84 2.55 -20.79
N PHE A 500 -9.97 2.75 -21.45
CA PHE A 500 -11.29 2.42 -20.93
C PHE A 500 -12.09 1.61 -21.93
N PRO A 501 -12.53 0.39 -21.61
CA PRO A 501 -12.23 -0.33 -20.36
C PRO A 501 -10.74 -0.64 -20.22
N ASP A 502 -10.31 -0.80 -18.97
CA ASP A 502 -8.94 -1.17 -18.65
C ASP A 502 -8.57 -2.50 -19.34
N GLY A 503 -7.41 -2.53 -19.98
CA GLY A 503 -6.93 -3.68 -20.73
C GLY A 503 -7.32 -3.72 -22.21
N GLU A 504 -8.16 -2.82 -22.72
CA GLU A 504 -8.54 -2.78 -24.15
C GLU A 504 -7.72 -1.77 -24.95
N LEU A 505 -6.78 -2.28 -25.75
CA LEU A 505 -5.99 -1.44 -26.66
C LEU A 505 -6.85 -0.70 -27.68
N GLY A 506 -6.46 0.53 -28.00
CA GLY A 506 -7.14 1.35 -29.00
C GLY A 506 -8.41 2.05 -28.48
N ARG A 507 -8.78 1.80 -27.23
CA ARG A 507 -9.85 2.54 -26.53
C ARG A 507 -9.34 3.90 -26.04
N PRO A 508 -10.21 4.88 -25.85
CA PRO A 508 -9.82 6.13 -25.25
C PRO A 508 -9.33 5.92 -23.81
N HIS A 509 -8.49 6.83 -23.32
CA HIS A 509 -8.14 6.84 -21.90
C HIS A 509 -9.34 7.30 -21.06
N GLY A 510 -9.35 6.88 -19.80
CA GLY A 510 -10.31 7.38 -18.82
C GLY A 510 -10.13 8.90 -18.63
N PRO A 511 -11.21 9.63 -18.33
CA PRO A 511 -11.20 11.09 -18.30
C PRO A 511 -10.30 11.69 -17.21
N LEU A 512 -9.95 10.92 -16.17
CA LEU A 512 -9.07 11.31 -15.08
C LEU A 512 -7.61 10.87 -15.30
N SER A 513 -7.34 10.16 -16.40
CA SER A 513 -6.01 9.68 -16.78
C SER A 513 -5.37 10.59 -17.84
N ARG A 514 -4.07 10.40 -18.04
CA ARG A 514 -3.37 10.83 -19.26
C ARG A 514 -3.51 9.75 -20.35
N PRO A 515 -3.45 10.12 -21.63
CA PRO A 515 -3.37 9.13 -22.70
C PRO A 515 -2.08 8.30 -22.56
N ILE A 516 -2.09 7.06 -23.05
CA ILE A 516 -0.91 6.15 -22.93
C ILE A 516 0.37 6.75 -23.53
N THR A 517 0.26 7.64 -24.50
CA THR A 517 1.40 8.34 -25.10
C THR A 517 2.07 9.37 -24.20
N GLU A 518 1.43 9.74 -23.09
CA GLU A 518 1.93 10.69 -22.08
C GLU A 518 2.05 10.03 -20.70
N TRP A 519 1.37 8.90 -20.51
CA TRP A 519 1.27 8.24 -19.23
C TRP A 519 2.60 7.59 -18.82
N SER A 520 2.91 7.72 -17.54
CA SER A 520 3.92 6.90 -16.85
C SER A 520 3.56 6.80 -15.36
N PRO A 521 4.24 5.97 -14.55
CA PRO A 521 4.08 5.98 -13.10
C PRO A 521 4.34 7.35 -12.43
N PHE A 522 4.97 8.29 -13.13
CA PHE A 522 5.27 9.65 -12.67
C PHE A 522 4.31 10.71 -13.23
N ALA A 523 3.33 10.30 -14.03
CA ALA A 523 2.37 11.16 -14.71
C ALA A 523 1.04 10.42 -14.93
N THR A 524 0.30 10.16 -13.84
CA THR A 524 -0.92 9.33 -13.86
C THR A 524 -2.17 10.08 -14.31
N GLY A 525 -2.19 11.39 -14.20
CA GLY A 525 -3.35 12.23 -14.53
C GLY A 525 -3.80 13.07 -13.32
N LEU A 526 -5.10 13.09 -13.02
CA LEU A 526 -5.63 13.90 -11.91
C LEU A 526 -4.91 13.61 -10.59
N GLN A 527 -4.61 12.34 -10.28
CA GLN A 527 -3.94 11.94 -9.05
C GLN A 527 -2.61 12.69 -8.88
N GLU A 528 -1.74 12.61 -9.87
CA GLU A 528 -0.45 13.29 -9.85
C GLU A 528 -0.63 14.82 -9.86
N SER A 529 -1.49 15.33 -10.73
CA SER A 529 -1.69 16.75 -10.90
C SER A 529 -2.14 17.45 -9.61
N LEU A 530 -2.97 16.79 -8.79
CA LEU A 530 -3.41 17.34 -7.50
C LEU A 530 -2.25 17.56 -6.53
N VAL A 531 -1.34 16.61 -6.39
CA VAL A 531 -0.32 16.59 -5.33
C VAL A 531 1.05 17.13 -5.76
N ARG A 532 1.31 17.21 -7.06
CA ARG A 532 2.60 17.64 -7.63
C ARG A 532 3.19 18.93 -7.04
N PRO A 533 2.42 20.02 -6.82
CA PRO A 533 2.97 21.24 -6.27
C PRO A 533 3.64 21.07 -4.90
N GLU A 534 3.00 20.32 -4.01
CA GLU A 534 3.55 20.08 -2.67
C GLU A 534 4.72 19.08 -2.70
N VAL A 535 4.70 18.09 -3.61
CA VAL A 535 5.85 17.21 -3.84
C VAL A 535 7.07 18.01 -4.28
N VAL A 536 6.94 18.85 -5.31
CA VAL A 536 8.05 19.66 -5.82
C VAL A 536 8.57 20.63 -4.76
N LYS A 537 7.69 21.28 -4.02
CA LYS A 537 8.07 22.15 -2.90
C LYS A 537 8.87 21.41 -1.82
N HIS A 538 8.45 20.18 -1.47
CA HIS A 538 9.16 19.38 -0.49
C HIS A 538 10.55 18.93 -0.98
N LEU A 539 10.70 18.63 -2.26
CA LEU A 539 12.01 18.29 -2.83
C LEU A 539 12.99 19.45 -2.71
N GLY A 540 12.55 20.70 -2.85
CA GLY A 540 13.36 21.88 -2.58
C GLY A 540 13.79 21.98 -1.10
N PHE A 541 12.95 21.55 -0.16
CA PHE A 541 13.31 21.48 1.26
C PHE A 541 14.36 20.40 1.52
N VAL A 542 14.13 19.17 1.03
CA VAL A 542 15.08 18.06 1.15
C VAL A 542 16.44 18.40 0.56
N ASP A 543 16.45 19.19 -0.49
CA ASP A 543 17.66 19.70 -1.16
C ASP A 543 18.31 20.87 -0.44
N GLY A 544 17.66 21.47 0.57
CA GLY A 544 18.14 22.64 1.26
C GLY A 544 18.08 23.94 0.44
N THR A 545 17.33 23.97 -0.66
CA THR A 545 17.06 25.17 -1.48
C THR A 545 15.84 25.93 -1.00
N SER A 546 15.04 25.35 -0.11
CA SER A 546 13.89 25.96 0.55
C SER A 546 13.95 25.68 2.05
N ASP A 547 13.63 26.69 2.85
CA ASP A 547 13.54 26.57 4.32
C ASP A 547 12.23 25.89 4.79
N LYS A 548 11.27 25.69 3.87
CA LYS A 548 9.96 25.11 4.20
C LYS A 548 9.67 23.91 3.31
N GLY A 549 9.27 22.83 3.94
CA GLY A 549 8.78 21.63 3.28
C GLY A 549 7.35 21.78 2.75
N ALA A 550 6.75 20.64 2.38
CA ALA A 550 5.34 20.56 1.99
C ALA A 550 4.42 21.03 3.12
N ALA A 551 3.24 21.52 2.76
CA ALA A 551 2.15 21.70 3.72
C ALA A 551 1.77 20.34 4.36
N ASN A 552 0.98 20.38 5.44
CA ASN A 552 0.41 19.17 6.05
C ASN A 552 -0.87 18.68 5.34
N GLU A 553 -1.10 19.17 4.12
CA GLU A 553 -2.18 18.77 3.24
C GLU A 553 -1.72 18.88 1.80
N CYS A 554 -1.94 17.81 1.03
CA CYS A 554 -1.49 17.71 -0.36
C CYS A 554 -2.30 18.58 -1.32
N VAL A 555 -3.56 18.83 -0.98
CA VAL A 555 -4.46 19.66 -1.77
C VAL A 555 -5.03 20.75 -0.87
N GLY A 556 -4.80 22.01 -1.22
CA GLY A 556 -5.17 23.16 -0.41
C GLY A 556 -6.68 23.30 -0.22
N LEU A 557 -7.05 23.96 0.86
CA LEU A 557 -8.42 24.24 1.25
C LEU A 557 -9.02 25.36 0.39
N LEU A 558 -10.30 25.24 0.07
CA LEU A 558 -11.05 26.26 -0.68
C LEU A 558 -11.83 27.24 0.19
N ASN A 559 -11.91 27.06 1.50
CA ASN A 559 -12.86 27.83 2.32
C ASN A 559 -12.20 28.66 3.42
N GLU A 560 -12.60 29.94 3.49
CA GLU A 560 -12.24 30.91 4.53
C GLU A 560 -12.78 30.58 5.94
N GLY A 561 -13.33 29.38 6.18
CA GLY A 561 -14.00 29.10 7.44
C GLY A 561 -14.28 27.66 7.82
N GLY A 562 -13.64 26.67 7.21
CA GLY A 562 -13.90 25.28 7.57
C GLY A 562 -12.74 24.34 7.33
N ASP A 563 -12.56 23.42 8.25
CA ASP A 563 -11.60 22.31 8.16
C ASP A 563 -12.13 21.27 7.17
N ILE A 564 -11.92 21.47 5.86
CA ILE A 564 -12.29 20.51 4.80
C ILE A 564 -11.03 19.76 4.37
N HIS A 565 -10.94 18.49 4.74
CA HIS A 565 -9.82 17.60 4.46
C HIS A 565 -10.10 16.62 3.31
N LEU A 566 -11.06 16.94 2.43
CA LEU A 566 -11.56 16.03 1.39
C LEU A 566 -10.46 15.31 0.61
N LEU A 567 -9.36 15.98 0.33
CA LEU A 567 -8.22 15.43 -0.39
C LEU A 567 -6.89 15.70 0.35
N GLY A 568 -6.90 15.75 1.68
CA GLY A 568 -5.75 16.13 2.50
C GLY A 568 -4.49 15.31 2.23
N ASN A 569 -4.60 14.04 1.85
CA ASN A 569 -3.48 13.20 1.43
C ASN A 569 -3.55 12.79 -0.06
N GLY A 570 -4.34 13.49 -0.88
CA GLY A 570 -4.55 13.19 -2.30
C GLY A 570 -5.65 12.15 -2.54
N ILE A 571 -5.75 11.66 -3.78
CA ILE A 571 -6.70 10.61 -4.18
C ILE A 571 -5.97 9.28 -4.40
N GLN A 572 -6.71 8.17 -4.29
CA GLN A 572 -6.25 6.86 -4.71
C GLN A 572 -7.05 6.37 -5.92
N ILE A 573 -6.42 5.53 -6.75
CA ILE A 573 -6.97 5.06 -8.02
C ILE A 573 -6.91 3.54 -8.18
N PHE A 574 -6.76 2.80 -7.07
CA PHE A 574 -6.93 1.35 -7.02
C PHE A 574 -7.89 0.96 -5.88
N PRO A 575 -8.60 -0.17 -6.01
CA PRO A 575 -9.78 -0.52 -5.21
C PRO A 575 -9.55 -0.63 -3.70
N GLY A 576 -10.63 -0.51 -2.93
CA GLY A 576 -10.68 -0.78 -1.49
C GLY A 576 -11.51 0.22 -0.68
N SER A 577 -12.51 0.87 -1.27
CA SER A 577 -13.40 1.76 -0.52
C SER A 577 -14.81 1.77 -1.07
N VAL A 578 -15.74 2.18 -0.21
CA VAL A 578 -17.11 2.51 -0.59
C VAL A 578 -17.61 3.72 0.18
N PRO A 579 -18.46 4.58 -0.42
CA PRO A 579 -19.18 5.62 0.29
C PRO A 579 -20.26 5.02 1.18
N ILE A 580 -20.57 5.68 2.29
CA ILE A 580 -21.58 5.28 3.28
C ILE A 580 -22.79 6.19 3.14
N TYR A 581 -23.97 5.59 3.11
CA TYR A 581 -25.23 6.29 2.92
C TYR A 581 -26.23 6.08 4.05
N ARG A 582 -27.06 7.08 4.28
CA ARG A 582 -28.28 7.01 5.08
C ARG A 582 -29.48 7.24 4.13
N GLY A 583 -30.14 6.16 3.73
CA GLY A 583 -31.06 6.20 2.60
C GLY A 583 -30.32 6.60 1.30
N SER A 584 -30.66 7.75 0.74
CA SER A 584 -30.00 8.32 -0.46
C SER A 584 -28.97 9.42 -0.14
N THR A 585 -28.76 9.74 1.14
CA THR A 585 -27.87 10.80 1.56
C THR A 585 -26.48 10.26 1.88
N LEU A 586 -25.45 10.80 1.25
CA LEU A 586 -24.05 10.51 1.59
C LEU A 586 -23.73 11.02 3.00
N ILE A 587 -23.16 10.16 3.85
CA ILE A 587 -22.78 10.51 5.22
C ILE A 587 -21.32 10.22 5.57
N GLY A 588 -20.51 9.77 4.61
CA GLY A 588 -19.09 9.50 4.78
C GLY A 588 -18.58 8.39 3.87
N GLY A 589 -17.44 7.81 4.21
CA GLY A 589 -16.85 6.69 3.49
C GLY A 589 -15.97 5.80 4.35
N ILE A 590 -15.79 4.56 3.92
CA ILE A 590 -14.87 3.60 4.52
C ILE A 590 -13.79 3.22 3.51
N GLY A 591 -12.53 3.19 3.95
CA GLY A 591 -11.39 2.77 3.16
C GLY A 591 -10.61 1.65 3.83
N VAL A 592 -10.14 0.71 3.03
CA VAL A 592 -9.42 -0.49 3.46
C VAL A 592 -8.19 -0.67 2.57
N SER A 593 -7.04 -0.98 3.17
CA SER A 593 -5.83 -1.23 2.38
C SER A 593 -4.82 -2.12 3.11
N GLY A 594 -4.18 -3.04 2.39
CA GLY A 594 -3.04 -3.77 2.93
C GLY A 594 -2.75 -5.16 2.36
N ASP A 595 -3.72 -5.91 1.85
CA ASP A 595 -3.48 -7.29 1.39
C ASP A 595 -3.77 -7.44 -0.12
N GLY A 596 -5.01 -7.58 -0.52
CA GLY A 596 -5.38 -7.69 -1.93
C GLY A 596 -6.53 -6.74 -2.27
N VAL A 597 -6.51 -6.15 -3.46
CA VAL A 597 -7.48 -5.10 -3.85
C VAL A 597 -8.94 -5.58 -3.85
N ASP A 598 -9.20 -6.83 -4.22
CA ASP A 598 -10.56 -7.41 -4.15
C ASP A 598 -10.96 -7.73 -2.70
N GLN A 599 -10.01 -8.06 -1.85
CA GLN A 599 -10.26 -8.22 -0.42
C GLN A 599 -10.52 -6.88 0.26
N ASP A 600 -9.80 -5.84 -0.12
CA ASP A 600 -10.01 -4.49 0.39
C ASP A 600 -11.43 -4.01 0.07
N ASP A 601 -11.89 -4.19 -1.20
CA ASP A 601 -13.27 -3.91 -1.63
C ASP A 601 -14.29 -4.70 -0.80
N MET A 602 -14.07 -6.02 -0.68
CA MET A 602 -14.97 -6.90 0.07
C MET A 602 -15.09 -6.49 1.53
N ILE A 603 -13.97 -6.22 2.20
CA ILE A 603 -13.96 -5.83 3.61
C ILE A 603 -14.71 -4.51 3.79
N ALA A 604 -14.45 -3.51 2.94
CA ALA A 604 -15.15 -2.23 2.96
C ALA A 604 -16.66 -2.41 2.75
N PHE A 605 -17.04 -3.07 1.67
CA PHE A 605 -18.44 -3.22 1.26
C PHE A 605 -19.28 -4.06 2.23
N LEU A 606 -18.76 -5.23 2.65
CA LEU A 606 -19.47 -6.12 3.59
C LEU A 606 -19.60 -5.51 4.97
N SER A 607 -18.65 -4.68 5.39
CA SER A 607 -18.73 -4.02 6.70
C SER A 607 -19.88 -3.02 6.75
N VAL A 608 -20.01 -2.20 5.72
CA VAL A 608 -21.15 -1.27 5.60
C VAL A 608 -22.48 -2.02 5.49
N HIS A 609 -22.51 -3.09 4.69
CA HIS A 609 -23.73 -3.92 4.54
C HIS A 609 -24.16 -4.54 5.88
N ARG A 610 -23.24 -5.23 6.60
CA ARG A 610 -23.54 -5.91 7.85
C ARG A 610 -23.97 -4.95 8.97
N VAL A 611 -23.31 -3.80 9.06
CA VAL A 611 -23.70 -2.77 10.04
C VAL A 611 -25.05 -2.17 9.66
N GLY A 612 -25.31 -1.96 8.37
CA GLY A 612 -26.61 -1.52 7.87
C GLY A 612 -27.74 -2.49 8.21
N GLU A 613 -27.53 -3.79 8.04
CA GLU A 613 -28.51 -4.82 8.44
C GLU A 613 -28.72 -4.85 9.97
N ALA A 614 -27.68 -4.66 10.75
CA ALA A 614 -27.76 -4.71 12.21
C ALA A 614 -28.45 -3.48 12.81
N LEU A 615 -28.17 -2.28 12.29
CA LEU A 615 -28.65 -1.01 12.85
C LEU A 615 -29.90 -0.47 12.12
N GLY A 616 -30.02 -0.70 10.82
CA GLY A 616 -31.07 -0.10 9.98
C GLY A 616 -30.92 1.41 9.78
N THR A 617 -29.79 2.00 10.16
CA THR A 617 -29.58 3.46 10.12
C THR A 617 -28.66 3.92 9.00
N LEU A 618 -27.84 3.04 8.47
CA LEU A 618 -26.89 3.32 7.38
C LEU A 618 -26.82 2.13 6.41
N GLY A 619 -26.10 2.29 5.30
CA GLY A 619 -25.90 1.20 4.35
C GLY A 619 -24.95 1.60 3.22
N ASN A 620 -24.73 0.66 2.32
CA ASN A 620 -24.09 0.95 1.03
C ASN A 620 -24.99 1.88 0.20
N ALA A 621 -24.41 2.53 -0.80
CA ALA A 621 -25.16 3.34 -1.74
C ALA A 621 -26.35 2.53 -2.35
N PRO A 622 -27.52 3.16 -2.54
CA PRO A 622 -28.60 2.56 -3.30
C PRO A 622 -28.12 2.10 -4.68
N LYS A 623 -28.59 0.92 -5.14
CA LYS A 623 -28.12 0.31 -6.38
C LYS A 623 -28.33 1.22 -7.59
N GLU A 624 -29.38 2.03 -7.57
CA GLU A 624 -29.79 2.91 -8.65
C GLU A 624 -28.83 4.08 -8.91
N ILE A 625 -28.02 4.44 -7.90
CA ILE A 625 -27.06 5.54 -8.01
C ILE A 625 -25.60 5.05 -8.03
N ARG A 626 -25.35 3.73 -7.91
CA ARG A 626 -23.97 3.20 -7.96
C ARG A 626 -23.35 3.43 -9.34
N ALA A 627 -22.04 3.64 -9.36
CA ALA A 627 -21.29 3.89 -10.59
C ALA A 627 -21.40 2.75 -11.61
N ASP A 628 -21.69 1.51 -11.20
CA ASP A 628 -21.94 0.38 -12.10
C ASP A 628 -23.29 0.43 -12.86
N THR A 629 -24.11 1.46 -12.61
CA THR A 629 -25.23 1.82 -13.48
C THR A 629 -24.83 2.68 -14.68
N ILE A 630 -23.64 3.28 -14.63
CA ILE A 630 -23.09 4.12 -15.69
C ILE A 630 -22.52 3.22 -16.79
N GLU A 631 -22.92 3.50 -18.04
CA GLU A 631 -22.45 2.78 -19.21
C GLU A 631 -21.86 3.76 -20.23
N VAL A 632 -20.62 3.50 -20.65
CA VAL A 632 -19.91 4.28 -21.67
C VAL A 632 -19.53 3.32 -22.80
N ASP A 633 -19.98 3.59 -24.03
CA ASP A 633 -19.72 2.75 -25.21
C ASP A 633 -20.09 1.26 -25.02
N ASN A 634 -21.21 0.97 -24.36
CA ASN A 634 -21.70 -0.35 -23.97
C ASN A 634 -20.81 -1.08 -22.93
N VAL A 635 -19.99 -0.38 -22.20
CA VAL A 635 -19.19 -0.90 -21.08
C VAL A 635 -19.60 -0.23 -19.79
N ARG A 636 -19.89 -1.02 -18.76
CA ARG A 636 -20.25 -0.52 -17.44
C ARG A 636 -19.01 -0.23 -16.61
N LEU A 637 -19.06 0.84 -15.82
CA LEU A 637 -18.10 1.04 -14.76
C LEU A 637 -18.18 -0.10 -13.74
N ARG A 638 -17.05 -0.46 -13.14
CA ARG A 638 -17.02 -1.40 -12.01
C ARG A 638 -17.30 -0.62 -10.71
N TYR A 639 -17.98 -1.25 -9.75
CA TYR A 639 -18.22 -0.63 -8.43
C TYR A 639 -17.40 -1.29 -7.34
N ILE A 640 -17.54 -2.61 -7.16
CA ILE A 640 -16.73 -3.43 -6.25
C ILE A 640 -16.41 -4.77 -6.91
N SER A 641 -15.37 -5.43 -6.42
CA SER A 641 -15.10 -6.85 -6.70
C SER A 641 -14.85 -7.59 -5.41
N CYS A 642 -15.28 -8.84 -5.33
CA CYS A 642 -15.07 -9.68 -4.15
C CYS A 642 -14.46 -11.01 -4.56
N PRO A 643 -13.48 -11.54 -3.79
CA PRO A 643 -12.96 -12.87 -4.04
C PRO A 643 -14.06 -13.93 -3.98
N PHE A 644 -13.98 -14.94 -4.86
CA PHE A 644 -15.03 -15.95 -5.01
C PHE A 644 -15.27 -16.76 -3.72
N ASN A 645 -14.21 -17.21 -3.04
CA ASN A 645 -14.24 -17.93 -1.76
C ASN A 645 -13.33 -17.24 -0.75
N PRO A 646 -13.82 -16.18 -0.09
CA PRO A 646 -12.95 -15.25 0.63
C PRO A 646 -12.55 -15.71 2.04
N PHE A 647 -13.38 -16.53 2.71
CA PHE A 647 -13.19 -16.80 4.13
C PHE A 647 -12.39 -18.08 4.40
N LEU A 648 -11.71 -18.12 5.55
CA LEU A 648 -10.84 -19.24 5.96
C LEU A 648 -11.64 -20.46 6.40
N ASP A 649 -12.64 -20.25 7.25
CA ASP A 649 -13.36 -21.29 7.96
C ASP A 649 -14.80 -21.51 7.43
N GLU A 650 -15.18 -20.78 6.39
CA GLU A 650 -16.50 -20.83 5.77
C GLU A 650 -16.40 -21.18 4.30
N SER A 651 -17.40 -21.89 3.77
CA SER A 651 -17.46 -22.26 2.34
C SER A 651 -18.40 -21.33 1.54
N GLU A 652 -18.83 -20.22 2.12
CA GLU A 652 -19.67 -19.23 1.43
C GLU A 652 -18.91 -18.64 0.23
N GLN A 653 -19.56 -18.62 -0.91
CA GLN A 653 -19.02 -18.11 -2.15
C GLN A 653 -19.81 -16.88 -2.58
N GLU A 654 -19.20 -16.02 -3.41
CA GLU A 654 -19.86 -14.85 -4.00
C GLU A 654 -20.55 -13.96 -2.95
N VAL A 655 -19.88 -13.75 -1.82
CA VAL A 655 -20.42 -13.13 -0.60
C VAL A 655 -20.99 -11.71 -0.79
N CYS A 656 -20.65 -11.04 -1.87
CA CYS A 656 -21.14 -9.70 -2.19
C CYS A 656 -22.34 -9.70 -3.14
N ASN A 657 -22.69 -10.85 -3.73
CA ASN A 657 -23.75 -10.91 -4.72
C ASN A 657 -25.12 -10.54 -4.13
N GLY A 658 -25.86 -9.70 -4.84
CA GLY A 658 -27.20 -9.28 -4.45
C GLY A 658 -27.27 -8.21 -3.34
N LYS A 659 -26.15 -7.84 -2.74
CA LYS A 659 -26.10 -6.87 -1.62
C LYS A 659 -25.97 -5.43 -2.12
#